data_acc12d49f2e294be4c3109d0ef35cfa5
#
_entry.id   acc12d49f2e294be4c3109d0ef35cfa5
#
_cell.length_a   1.000
_cell.length_b   1.000
_cell.length_c   1.000
_cell.angle_alpha   90.00
_cell.angle_beta   90.00
_cell.angle_gamma   90.00
#
_symmetry.space_group_name_H-M   'P 1'
#
loop_
_entity.id
_entity.type
_entity.pdbx_description
1 polymer ?
#
loop_
_entity_poly.entity_id
_entity_poly.type
_entity_poly.pdbx_seq_one_letter_code
_entity_poly.pdbx_strand_id
1 'polypeptide(L)'
;MCTFAYPTGHCAIIATHMTITLIILALTVGMFIWGRVRSDIVALAALAVLLVLGILTPGEALAGFSSPIVVMMAGLFVVGGAVLQTGLARSIGQRLMTLSHGNETLTFLLLMLVTSVIGAFVSNTGTVALMMPIVISMAAQAGFQSSRMLMPLAFAGSLGGMLTLIGTPPNLVVDETLREAGLPGLHFFSFLPVGIVCIVVGTLVLLPLSKHFLVKKSEPAADSSTATPSEANASGKKGKRKNKLKSPADLAREYHIAHRIRRYRVTSDSAVKGQKVSKLNLQSAYGISIVEIRNERMRHLSLLKDVRQSMAMANSVLNEDDILYVTGDSNEMDRMEHELRMDRLPDDALNFYDLGLVELIVTPESKVNGMKIREAQLREKFKINVLAMRNGASYRSDRLAEAKLETGDVLLVQGKWADILHLNDDNENWVVLGKPEQALRHVTLDYKAPLAAAIMLIMVAMMVLEFIPIAPVTAVIIAGLLTVLTGCHRSVEAAYKTINWESIVLIAAMMPMSTALEKTGVSAAVSSALVSTLGSLGPTVLLAGIYLTTSVLTMFISNTATAVLMAPIAMVAARNSGVCPHAFLFAVTLGASMCFASPFSTPPNALVMKAGNYTFADYMKVGLPLQVIIGIVMVILLPLLFPF
;
A
#
# COMPACT_ATOMS: atom_id res chain seq x y z
N MET A 1 -29.89 -43.58 -32.22
CA MET A 1 -28.97 -44.20 -33.18
C MET A 1 -28.63 -43.19 -34.25
N CYS A 2 -27.52 -42.52 -34.11
CA CYS A 2 -26.78 -41.83 -35.19
C CYS A 2 -25.32 -41.82 -34.74
N THR A 3 -24.61 -42.88 -35.11
CA THR A 3 -23.16 -43.03 -35.01
C THR A 3 -22.52 -42.14 -36.09
N PHE A 4 -22.11 -40.93 -35.71
CA PHE A 4 -21.15 -40.16 -36.53
C PHE A 4 -19.76 -40.73 -36.26
N ALA A 5 -19.25 -41.50 -37.21
CA ALA A 5 -17.86 -41.92 -37.28
C ALA A 5 -16.99 -40.68 -37.50
N TYR A 6 -16.38 -40.13 -36.46
CA TYR A 6 -15.29 -39.19 -36.57
C TYR A 6 -14.04 -39.94 -37.06
N PRO A 7 -13.26 -39.40 -38.03
CA PRO A 7 -12.05 -40.06 -38.48
C PRO A 7 -11.05 -40.19 -37.32
N THR A 8 -10.47 -41.35 -37.12
CA THR A 8 -9.58 -41.76 -36.02
C THR A 8 -8.37 -40.80 -35.80
N GLY A 9 -7.99 -40.00 -36.78
CA GLY A 9 -6.93 -38.96 -36.65
C GLY A 9 -7.32 -37.76 -35.76
N HIS A 10 -8.60 -37.33 -35.70
CA HIS A 10 -9.01 -36.19 -34.90
C HIS A 10 -9.02 -36.50 -33.38
N CYS A 11 -9.40 -37.71 -32.99
CA CYS A 11 -9.33 -38.14 -31.60
C CYS A 11 -7.90 -38.21 -31.06
N ALA A 12 -6.93 -38.66 -31.88
CA ALA A 12 -5.53 -38.73 -31.47
C ALA A 12 -4.93 -37.33 -31.27
N ILE A 13 -5.27 -36.37 -32.14
CA ILE A 13 -4.79 -34.97 -32.02
C ILE A 13 -5.36 -34.30 -30.78
N ILE A 14 -6.64 -34.47 -30.51
CA ILE A 14 -7.30 -33.89 -29.31
C ILE A 14 -6.70 -34.49 -28.04
N ALA A 15 -6.48 -35.81 -27.99
CA ALA A 15 -5.86 -36.48 -26.83
C ALA A 15 -4.41 -36.01 -26.61
N THR A 16 -3.67 -35.76 -27.69
CA THR A 16 -2.28 -35.24 -27.62
C THR A 16 -2.28 -33.80 -27.09
N HIS A 17 -3.13 -32.91 -27.60
CA HIS A 17 -3.25 -31.52 -27.12
C HIS A 17 -3.71 -31.48 -25.66
N MET A 18 -4.65 -32.33 -25.24
CA MET A 18 -5.09 -32.45 -23.85
C MET A 18 -3.91 -32.84 -22.93
N THR A 19 -3.14 -33.84 -23.31
CA THR A 19 -1.98 -34.31 -22.52
C THR A 19 -0.92 -33.22 -22.42
N ILE A 20 -0.60 -32.55 -23.51
CA ILE A 20 0.37 -31.44 -23.56
C ILE A 20 -0.09 -30.28 -22.65
N THR A 21 -1.36 -29.89 -22.75
CA THR A 21 -1.92 -28.80 -21.92
C THR A 21 -1.90 -29.17 -20.43
N LEU A 22 -2.19 -30.43 -20.09
CA LEU A 22 -2.06 -30.92 -18.71
C LEU A 22 -0.62 -30.86 -18.20
N ILE A 23 0.37 -31.23 -19.03
CA ILE A 23 1.77 -31.14 -18.66
C ILE A 23 2.18 -29.68 -18.47
N ILE A 24 1.78 -28.77 -19.37
CA ILE A 24 2.05 -27.33 -19.24
C ILE A 24 1.43 -26.80 -17.95
N LEU A 25 0.18 -27.14 -17.67
CA LEU A 25 -0.49 -26.75 -16.43
C LEU A 25 0.25 -27.25 -15.20
N ALA A 26 0.60 -28.54 -15.17
CA ALA A 26 1.33 -29.15 -14.05
C ALA A 26 2.71 -28.50 -13.83
N LEU A 27 3.44 -28.22 -14.92
CA LEU A 27 4.72 -27.50 -14.86
C LEU A 27 4.54 -26.07 -14.37
N THR A 28 3.50 -25.37 -14.84
CA THR A 28 3.18 -23.99 -14.40
C THR A 28 2.89 -23.96 -12.91
N VAL A 29 2.02 -24.86 -12.42
CA VAL A 29 1.72 -25.00 -10.99
C VAL A 29 2.97 -25.40 -10.20
N GLY A 30 3.76 -26.34 -10.70
CA GLY A 30 5.02 -26.76 -10.09
C GLY A 30 6.02 -25.61 -9.96
N MET A 31 6.14 -24.77 -11.00
CA MET A 31 7.01 -23.57 -10.96
C MET A 31 6.47 -22.50 -10.00
N PHE A 32 5.15 -22.31 -9.90
CA PHE A 32 4.55 -21.43 -8.90
C PHE A 32 4.87 -21.91 -7.47
N ILE A 33 4.74 -23.22 -7.21
CA ILE A 33 5.07 -23.82 -5.90
C ILE A 33 6.58 -23.69 -5.60
N TRP A 34 7.44 -23.86 -6.61
CA TRP A 34 8.90 -23.71 -6.46
C TRP A 34 9.30 -22.29 -6.04
N GLY A 35 8.56 -21.27 -6.48
CA GLY A 35 8.65 -19.88 -5.97
C GLY A 35 9.96 -19.13 -6.25
N ARG A 36 10.90 -19.71 -7.03
CA ARG A 36 12.16 -19.04 -7.36
C ARG A 36 12.04 -18.08 -8.54
N VAL A 37 11.05 -18.27 -9.39
CA VAL A 37 10.75 -17.42 -10.54
C VAL A 37 9.48 -16.64 -10.23
N ARG A 38 9.44 -15.37 -10.64
CA ARG A 38 8.25 -14.54 -10.45
C ARG A 38 7.06 -15.12 -11.21
N SER A 39 5.87 -15.01 -10.59
CA SER A 39 4.64 -15.61 -11.12
C SER A 39 4.25 -15.08 -12.50
N ASP A 40 4.47 -13.79 -12.77
CA ASP A 40 4.19 -13.17 -14.08
C ASP A 40 5.06 -13.75 -15.20
N ILE A 41 6.34 -14.02 -14.91
CA ILE A 41 7.28 -14.63 -15.88
C ILE A 41 6.88 -16.07 -16.19
N VAL A 42 6.49 -16.84 -15.16
CA VAL A 42 6.01 -18.22 -15.33
C VAL A 42 4.75 -18.26 -16.19
N ALA A 43 3.80 -17.35 -15.95
CA ALA A 43 2.59 -17.24 -16.74
C ALA A 43 2.85 -16.86 -18.20
N LEU A 44 3.75 -15.90 -18.45
CA LEU A 44 4.16 -15.52 -19.80
C LEU A 44 4.87 -16.68 -20.52
N ALA A 45 5.72 -17.43 -19.82
CA ALA A 45 6.39 -18.59 -20.40
C ALA A 45 5.37 -19.68 -20.78
N ALA A 46 4.40 -19.98 -19.92
CA ALA A 46 3.32 -20.92 -20.22
C ALA A 46 2.51 -20.47 -21.44
N LEU A 47 2.14 -19.20 -21.52
CA LEU A 47 1.44 -18.60 -22.65
C LEU A 47 2.25 -18.74 -23.95
N ALA A 48 3.55 -18.42 -23.91
CA ALA A 48 4.44 -18.55 -25.05
C ALA A 48 4.54 -20.00 -25.55
N VAL A 49 4.61 -20.97 -24.64
CA VAL A 49 4.63 -22.40 -24.99
C VAL A 49 3.31 -22.82 -25.65
N LEU A 50 2.16 -22.40 -25.11
CA LEU A 50 0.84 -22.68 -25.72
C LEU A 50 0.71 -22.10 -27.14
N LEU A 51 1.28 -20.91 -27.37
CA LEU A 51 1.35 -20.26 -28.69
C LEU A 51 2.23 -21.05 -29.67
N VAL A 52 3.46 -21.42 -29.26
CA VAL A 52 4.42 -22.15 -30.10
C VAL A 52 3.88 -23.53 -30.49
N LEU A 53 3.15 -24.18 -29.58
CA LEU A 53 2.53 -25.47 -29.84
C LEU A 53 1.21 -25.38 -30.62
N GLY A 54 0.76 -24.17 -30.99
CA GLY A 54 -0.44 -23.96 -31.81
C GLY A 54 -1.75 -24.29 -31.08
N ILE A 55 -1.74 -24.45 -29.75
CA ILE A 55 -2.95 -24.67 -28.94
C ILE A 55 -3.80 -23.41 -28.91
N LEU A 56 -3.15 -22.23 -28.81
CA LEU A 56 -3.78 -20.93 -28.89
C LEU A 56 -3.34 -20.19 -30.14
N THR A 57 -4.26 -19.47 -30.75
CA THR A 57 -3.95 -18.49 -31.79
C THR A 57 -3.37 -17.21 -31.16
N PRO A 58 -2.62 -16.37 -31.91
CA PRO A 58 -2.10 -15.10 -31.40
C PRO A 58 -3.20 -14.17 -30.87
N GLY A 59 -4.38 -14.14 -31.51
CA GLY A 59 -5.53 -13.36 -31.03
C GLY A 59 -6.03 -13.81 -29.67
N GLU A 60 -6.18 -15.12 -29.48
CA GLU A 60 -6.62 -15.70 -28.19
C GLU A 60 -5.55 -15.51 -27.10
N ALA A 61 -4.28 -15.67 -27.43
CA ALA A 61 -3.19 -15.47 -26.47
C ALA A 61 -3.07 -14.02 -25.99
N LEU A 62 -3.40 -13.05 -26.85
CA LEU A 62 -3.36 -11.63 -26.51
C LEU A 62 -4.70 -11.10 -25.96
N ALA A 63 -5.78 -11.85 -26.04
CA ALA A 63 -7.10 -11.44 -25.56
C ALA A 63 -7.10 -11.06 -24.08
N GLY A 64 -6.32 -11.76 -23.25
CA GLY A 64 -6.17 -11.44 -21.84
C GLY A 64 -5.61 -10.05 -21.58
N PHE A 65 -4.68 -9.56 -22.41
CA PHE A 65 -4.10 -8.22 -22.28
C PHE A 65 -5.06 -7.09 -22.67
N SER A 66 -6.06 -7.38 -23.49
CA SER A 66 -7.12 -6.44 -23.88
C SER A 66 -8.39 -6.58 -23.04
N SER A 67 -8.38 -7.45 -22.03
CA SER A 67 -9.52 -7.66 -21.14
C SER A 67 -9.88 -6.38 -20.38
N PRO A 68 -11.19 -6.00 -20.32
CA PRO A 68 -11.66 -4.88 -19.49
C PRO A 68 -11.24 -4.99 -18.03
N ILE A 69 -11.12 -6.21 -17.50
CA ILE A 69 -10.71 -6.44 -16.10
C ILE A 69 -9.25 -6.03 -15.86
N VAL A 70 -8.35 -6.37 -16.77
CA VAL A 70 -6.93 -6.01 -16.66
C VAL A 70 -6.79 -4.47 -16.64
N VAL A 71 -7.52 -3.78 -17.51
CA VAL A 71 -7.56 -2.31 -17.55
C VAL A 71 -8.18 -1.74 -16.28
N MET A 72 -9.30 -2.32 -15.83
CA MET A 72 -9.97 -1.91 -14.59
C MET A 72 -9.07 -2.08 -13.37
N MET A 73 -8.35 -3.20 -13.26
CA MET A 73 -7.40 -3.42 -12.16
C MET A 73 -6.28 -2.38 -12.15
N ALA A 74 -5.72 -2.02 -13.31
CA ALA A 74 -4.70 -0.98 -13.39
C ALA A 74 -5.23 0.36 -12.85
N GLY A 75 -6.43 0.76 -13.27
CA GLY A 75 -7.09 1.97 -12.77
C GLY A 75 -7.42 1.92 -11.27
N LEU A 76 -7.85 0.77 -10.76
CA LEU A 76 -8.11 0.57 -9.31
C LEU A 76 -6.84 0.69 -8.48
N PHE A 77 -5.70 0.18 -8.97
CA PHE A 77 -4.42 0.38 -8.29
C PHE A 77 -4.04 1.87 -8.22
N VAL A 78 -4.33 2.64 -9.27
CA VAL A 78 -4.10 4.10 -9.29
C VAL A 78 -5.02 4.80 -8.28
N VAL A 79 -6.32 4.53 -8.28
CA VAL A 79 -7.26 5.13 -7.32
C VAL A 79 -6.92 4.73 -5.88
N GLY A 80 -6.64 3.46 -5.63
CA GLY A 80 -6.18 2.97 -4.31
C GLY A 80 -4.87 3.62 -3.87
N GLY A 81 -3.94 3.81 -4.80
CA GLY A 81 -2.69 4.55 -4.58
C GLY A 81 -2.93 6.01 -4.17
N ALA A 82 -3.91 6.69 -4.78
CA ALA A 82 -4.28 8.05 -4.40
C ALA A 82 -4.83 8.11 -2.95
N VAL A 83 -5.66 7.15 -2.55
CA VAL A 83 -6.16 7.04 -1.16
C VAL A 83 -5.01 6.88 -0.16
N LEU A 84 -3.98 6.11 -0.52
CA LEU A 84 -2.78 5.93 0.31
C LEU A 84 -1.91 7.20 0.34
N GLN A 85 -1.63 7.82 -0.82
CA GLN A 85 -0.76 9.00 -0.92
C GLN A 85 -1.39 10.25 -0.29
N THR A 86 -2.72 10.37 -0.31
CA THR A 86 -3.43 11.47 0.37
C THR A 86 -3.63 11.24 1.87
N GLY A 87 -3.19 10.09 2.42
CA GLY A 87 -3.34 9.81 3.84
C GLY A 87 -4.78 9.62 4.33
N LEU A 88 -5.76 9.51 3.41
CA LEU A 88 -7.17 9.33 3.75
C LEU A 88 -7.38 8.12 4.67
N ALA A 89 -6.82 6.98 4.30
CA ALA A 89 -6.90 5.76 5.09
C ALA A 89 -6.25 5.92 6.47
N ARG A 90 -5.14 6.67 6.56
CA ARG A 90 -4.46 7.00 7.82
C ARG A 90 -5.34 7.85 8.72
N SER A 91 -5.97 8.90 8.17
CA SER A 91 -6.85 9.81 8.91
C SER A 91 -8.07 9.08 9.47
N ILE A 92 -8.68 8.19 8.68
CA ILE A 92 -9.80 7.33 9.12
C ILE A 92 -9.33 6.43 10.26
N GLY A 93 -8.20 5.72 10.07
CA GLY A 93 -7.63 4.83 11.08
C GLY A 93 -7.35 5.54 12.41
N GLN A 94 -6.70 6.69 12.38
CA GLN A 94 -6.38 7.46 13.59
C GLN A 94 -7.63 7.93 14.35
N ARG A 95 -8.64 8.48 13.65
CA ARG A 95 -9.88 8.96 14.28
C ARG A 95 -10.64 7.82 14.95
N LEU A 96 -10.72 6.67 14.33
CA LEU A 96 -11.43 5.52 14.91
C LEU A 96 -10.66 4.90 16.08
N MET A 97 -9.32 4.94 16.05
CA MET A 97 -8.52 4.47 17.17
C MET A 97 -8.57 5.37 18.40
N THR A 98 -8.73 6.69 18.25
CA THR A 98 -8.97 7.59 19.40
C THR A 98 -10.26 7.27 20.14
N LEU A 99 -11.26 6.68 19.48
CA LEU A 99 -12.51 6.25 20.10
C LEU A 99 -12.35 5.05 21.05
N SER A 100 -11.23 4.33 20.98
CA SER A 100 -11.02 3.11 21.81
C SER A 100 -10.75 3.39 23.29
N HIS A 101 -10.41 4.63 23.66
CA HIS A 101 -10.14 5.07 25.05
C HIS A 101 -9.21 4.12 25.84
N GLY A 102 -8.29 3.44 25.19
CA GLY A 102 -7.33 2.51 25.83
C GLY A 102 -7.91 1.12 26.18
N ASN A 103 -9.14 0.81 25.81
CA ASN A 103 -9.71 -0.53 26.00
C ASN A 103 -9.19 -1.46 24.88
N GLU A 104 -8.40 -2.47 25.26
CA GLU A 104 -7.74 -3.38 24.34
C GLU A 104 -8.73 -4.17 23.45
N THR A 105 -9.85 -4.64 24.00
CA THR A 105 -10.87 -5.37 23.24
C THR A 105 -11.58 -4.45 22.25
N LEU A 106 -11.93 -3.22 22.66
CA LEU A 106 -12.54 -2.24 21.76
C LEU A 106 -11.57 -1.82 20.67
N THR A 107 -10.29 -1.65 21.00
CA THR A 107 -9.22 -1.38 20.03
C THR A 107 -9.12 -2.50 19.00
N PHE A 108 -9.18 -3.76 19.44
CA PHE A 108 -9.16 -4.92 18.54
C PHE A 108 -10.35 -4.92 17.60
N LEU A 109 -11.57 -4.72 18.11
CA LEU A 109 -12.80 -4.68 17.30
C LEU A 109 -12.76 -3.53 16.27
N LEU A 110 -12.37 -2.34 16.71
CA LEU A 110 -12.21 -1.17 15.83
C LEU A 110 -11.14 -1.41 14.77
N LEU A 111 -10.01 -2.04 15.15
CA LEU A 111 -8.96 -2.40 14.22
C LEU A 111 -9.48 -3.33 13.12
N MET A 112 -10.18 -4.40 13.50
CA MET A 112 -10.78 -5.35 12.55
C MET A 112 -11.74 -4.65 11.59
N LEU A 113 -12.67 -3.85 12.15
CA LEU A 113 -13.68 -3.12 11.37
C LEU A 113 -13.04 -2.12 10.39
N VAL A 114 -12.17 -1.24 10.90
CA VAL A 114 -11.54 -0.17 10.11
C VAL A 114 -10.66 -0.74 9.00
N THR A 115 -9.83 -1.73 9.35
CA THR A 115 -8.94 -2.36 8.38
C THR A 115 -9.74 -3.08 7.30
N SER A 116 -10.85 -3.76 7.66
CA SER A 116 -11.72 -4.41 6.67
C SER A 116 -12.42 -3.39 5.77
N VAL A 117 -12.90 -2.27 6.31
CA VAL A 117 -13.52 -1.21 5.49
C VAL A 117 -12.50 -0.58 4.54
N ILE A 118 -11.29 -0.31 4.99
CA ILE A 118 -10.23 0.22 4.12
C ILE A 118 -9.84 -0.84 3.07
N GLY A 119 -9.68 -2.10 3.45
CA GLY A 119 -9.35 -3.22 2.56
C GLY A 119 -10.41 -3.53 1.51
N ALA A 120 -11.64 -3.07 1.69
CA ALA A 120 -12.70 -3.17 0.69
C ALA A 120 -12.45 -2.32 -0.57
N PHE A 121 -11.66 -1.26 -0.46
CA PHE A 121 -11.42 -0.28 -1.54
C PHE A 121 -9.94 -0.10 -1.88
N VAL A 122 -9.04 -0.56 -1.01
CA VAL A 122 -7.59 -0.43 -1.15
C VAL A 122 -6.95 -1.81 -1.11
N SER A 123 -5.84 -1.98 -1.82
CA SER A 123 -5.14 -3.27 -1.79
C SER A 123 -4.79 -3.71 -0.36
N ASN A 124 -4.94 -5.00 -0.06
CA ASN A 124 -4.67 -5.58 1.25
C ASN A 124 -3.27 -5.23 1.76
N THR A 125 -2.27 -5.30 0.88
CA THR A 125 -0.87 -4.96 1.20
C THR A 125 -0.72 -3.49 1.57
N GLY A 126 -1.33 -2.59 0.80
CA GLY A 126 -1.30 -1.15 1.07
C GLY A 126 -1.98 -0.80 2.39
N THR A 127 -3.14 -1.39 2.65
CA THR A 127 -3.89 -1.22 3.90
C THR A 127 -3.06 -1.63 5.11
N VAL A 128 -2.45 -2.82 5.08
CA VAL A 128 -1.63 -3.33 6.18
C VAL A 128 -0.34 -2.51 6.36
N ALA A 129 0.35 -2.17 5.27
CA ALA A 129 1.57 -1.35 5.35
C ALA A 129 1.31 0.03 5.97
N LEU A 130 0.14 0.61 5.71
CA LEU A 130 -0.26 1.91 6.25
C LEU A 130 -0.72 1.81 7.72
N MET A 131 -1.51 0.80 8.05
CA MET A 131 -2.07 0.65 9.39
C MET A 131 -1.06 0.11 10.41
N MET A 132 -0.07 -0.66 9.98
CA MET A 132 0.92 -1.30 10.85
C MET A 132 1.67 -0.30 11.76
N PRO A 133 2.26 0.81 11.28
CA PRO A 133 2.93 1.77 12.16
C PRO A 133 1.95 2.47 13.13
N ILE A 134 0.69 2.68 12.73
CA ILE A 134 -0.34 3.26 13.59
C ILE A 134 -0.64 2.32 14.75
N VAL A 135 -0.81 1.02 14.46
CA VAL A 135 -1.08 -0.03 15.47
C VAL A 135 0.09 -0.18 16.44
N ILE A 136 1.34 -0.18 15.93
CA ILE A 136 2.55 -0.27 16.77
C ILE A 136 2.64 0.94 17.71
N SER A 137 2.45 2.16 17.18
CA SER A 137 2.51 3.38 17.98
C SER A 137 1.42 3.41 19.06
N MET A 138 0.21 3.03 18.70
CA MET A 138 -0.92 2.99 19.61
C MET A 138 -0.76 1.92 20.70
N ALA A 139 -0.29 0.72 20.35
CA ALA A 139 -0.01 -0.33 21.31
C ALA A 139 1.04 0.11 22.33
N ALA A 140 2.09 0.82 21.88
CA ALA A 140 3.12 1.38 22.74
C ALA A 140 2.57 2.44 23.70
N GLN A 141 1.66 3.32 23.23
CA GLN A 141 1.02 4.36 24.05
C GLN A 141 0.04 3.78 25.08
N ALA A 142 -0.71 2.75 24.69
CA ALA A 142 -1.72 2.13 25.53
C ALA A 142 -1.17 1.00 26.43
N GLY A 143 0.12 0.65 26.31
CA GLY A 143 0.79 -0.34 27.15
C GLY A 143 0.45 -1.80 26.84
N PHE A 144 -0.09 -2.12 25.64
CA PHE A 144 -0.36 -3.50 25.23
C PHE A 144 0.58 -3.99 24.12
N GLN A 145 0.63 -5.30 23.93
CA GLN A 145 1.56 -5.91 22.98
C GLN A 145 1.07 -5.74 21.53
N SER A 146 1.87 -5.06 20.71
CA SER A 146 1.56 -4.89 19.27
C SER A 146 1.46 -6.22 18.53
N SER A 147 2.20 -7.26 18.97
CA SER A 147 2.15 -8.60 18.39
C SER A 147 0.74 -9.22 18.41
N ARG A 148 -0.12 -8.88 19.38
CA ARG A 148 -1.52 -9.34 19.39
C ARG A 148 -2.40 -8.73 18.32
N MET A 149 -2.02 -7.57 17.79
CA MET A 149 -2.84 -6.79 16.85
C MET A 149 -2.36 -6.92 15.40
N LEU A 150 -1.07 -7.21 15.17
CA LEU A 150 -0.48 -7.15 13.83
C LEU A 150 -0.92 -8.31 12.92
N MET A 151 -1.03 -9.54 13.43
CA MET A 151 -1.53 -10.67 12.64
C MET A 151 -3.04 -10.52 12.33
N PRO A 152 -3.90 -10.18 13.30
CA PRO A 152 -5.30 -9.82 13.02
C PRO A 152 -5.45 -8.66 12.03
N LEU A 153 -4.56 -7.65 12.06
CA LEU A 153 -4.53 -6.57 11.08
C LEU A 153 -4.36 -7.10 9.64
N ALA A 154 -3.42 -8.01 9.43
CA ALA A 154 -3.19 -8.61 8.11
C ALA A 154 -4.39 -9.42 7.63
N PHE A 155 -4.99 -10.18 8.53
CA PHE A 155 -6.17 -10.99 8.22
C PHE A 155 -7.41 -10.12 7.98
N ALA A 156 -7.60 -9.04 8.74
CA ALA A 156 -8.68 -8.09 8.51
C ALA A 156 -8.61 -7.41 7.13
N GLY A 157 -7.40 -7.10 6.65
CA GLY A 157 -7.21 -6.61 5.28
C GLY A 157 -7.73 -7.60 4.23
N SER A 158 -7.40 -8.89 4.39
CA SER A 158 -7.86 -9.93 3.48
C SER A 158 -9.37 -10.19 3.58
N LEU A 159 -9.94 -10.17 4.79
CA LEU A 159 -11.38 -10.28 5.02
C LEU A 159 -12.14 -9.09 4.41
N GLY A 160 -11.57 -7.89 4.52
CA GLY A 160 -12.12 -6.67 3.91
C GLY A 160 -12.20 -6.74 2.39
N GLY A 161 -11.22 -7.38 1.74
CA GLY A 161 -11.24 -7.63 0.31
C GLY A 161 -12.45 -8.42 -0.19
N MET A 162 -13.19 -9.11 0.71
CA MET A 162 -14.42 -9.83 0.40
C MET A 162 -15.69 -8.96 0.51
N LEU A 163 -15.61 -7.67 0.77
CA LEU A 163 -16.79 -6.82 0.86
C LEU A 163 -17.26 -6.28 -0.50
N THR A 164 -16.35 -6.13 -1.44
CA THR A 164 -16.63 -5.52 -2.74
C THR A 164 -16.03 -6.33 -3.88
N LEU A 165 -16.54 -6.13 -5.09
CA LEU A 165 -15.99 -6.73 -6.30
C LEU A 165 -14.52 -6.37 -6.53
N ILE A 166 -14.11 -5.16 -6.15
CA ILE A 166 -12.77 -4.60 -6.40
C ILE A 166 -11.76 -4.83 -5.26
N GLY A 167 -12.20 -5.37 -4.12
CA GLY A 167 -11.36 -5.48 -2.92
C GLY A 167 -10.18 -6.44 -3.07
N THR A 168 -10.30 -7.46 -3.94
CA THR A 168 -9.21 -8.40 -4.22
C THR A 168 -9.28 -8.93 -5.65
N PRO A 169 -8.13 -9.19 -6.32
CA PRO A 169 -8.11 -9.69 -7.69
C PRO A 169 -8.91 -10.97 -7.96
N PRO A 170 -8.96 -11.98 -7.08
CA PRO A 170 -9.80 -13.16 -7.27
C PRO A 170 -11.27 -12.88 -7.53
N ASN A 171 -11.84 -11.81 -6.93
CA ASN A 171 -13.22 -11.42 -7.16
C ASN A 171 -13.48 -11.04 -8.62
N LEU A 172 -12.54 -10.30 -9.21
CA LEU A 172 -12.61 -9.87 -10.59
C LEU A 172 -12.43 -11.03 -11.57
N VAL A 173 -11.53 -11.97 -11.24
CA VAL A 173 -11.33 -13.19 -12.04
C VAL A 173 -12.61 -14.01 -12.12
N VAL A 174 -13.32 -14.17 -11.02
CA VAL A 174 -14.58 -14.89 -10.96
C VAL A 174 -15.70 -14.18 -11.74
N ASP A 175 -15.76 -12.85 -11.66
CA ASP A 175 -16.71 -12.05 -12.47
C ASP A 175 -16.46 -12.24 -13.98
N GLU A 176 -15.19 -12.25 -14.41
CA GLU A 176 -14.86 -12.50 -15.80
C GLU A 176 -15.21 -13.91 -16.24
N THR A 177 -14.91 -14.92 -15.42
CA THR A 177 -15.29 -16.31 -15.72
C THR A 177 -16.81 -16.45 -15.92
N LEU A 178 -17.63 -15.71 -15.16
CA LEU A 178 -19.07 -15.66 -15.36
C LEU A 178 -19.43 -15.03 -16.72
N ARG A 179 -18.82 -13.89 -17.04
CA ARG A 179 -19.05 -13.15 -18.29
C ARG A 179 -18.63 -13.95 -19.53
N GLU A 180 -17.45 -14.58 -19.49
CA GLU A 180 -16.95 -15.46 -20.55
C GLU A 180 -17.88 -16.66 -20.77
N ALA A 181 -18.51 -17.15 -19.69
CA ALA A 181 -19.50 -18.21 -19.76
C ALA A 181 -20.88 -17.78 -20.26
N GLY A 182 -21.05 -16.50 -20.64
CA GLY A 182 -22.32 -15.92 -21.11
C GLY A 182 -23.35 -15.66 -20.01
N LEU A 183 -22.91 -15.64 -18.75
CA LEU A 183 -23.78 -15.35 -17.60
C LEU A 183 -23.67 -13.86 -17.22
N PRO A 184 -24.67 -13.30 -16.53
CA PRO A 184 -24.57 -11.95 -15.98
C PRO A 184 -23.37 -11.85 -15.03
N GLY A 185 -22.59 -10.79 -15.16
CA GLY A 185 -21.51 -10.51 -14.22
C GLY A 185 -22.02 -10.12 -12.83
N LEU A 186 -21.11 -10.04 -11.88
CA LEU A 186 -21.40 -9.70 -10.50
C LEU A 186 -21.58 -8.19 -10.33
N HIS A 187 -22.50 -7.78 -9.46
CA HIS A 187 -22.65 -6.39 -9.03
C HIS A 187 -21.53 -6.02 -8.06
N PHE A 188 -21.30 -4.71 -7.89
CA PHE A 188 -20.23 -4.19 -7.02
C PHE A 188 -20.27 -4.76 -5.59
N PHE A 189 -21.47 -4.90 -5.01
CA PHE A 189 -21.70 -5.39 -3.65
C PHE A 189 -22.17 -6.85 -3.58
N SER A 190 -22.03 -7.65 -4.65
CA SER A 190 -22.41 -9.08 -4.63
C SER A 190 -21.66 -9.87 -3.56
N PHE A 191 -20.44 -9.45 -3.23
CA PHE A 191 -19.63 -10.07 -2.17
C PHE A 191 -20.00 -9.61 -0.75
N LEU A 192 -20.77 -8.52 -0.58
CA LEU A 192 -21.04 -7.89 0.72
C LEU A 192 -21.64 -8.86 1.77
N PRO A 193 -22.66 -9.67 1.47
CA PRO A 193 -23.23 -10.58 2.45
C PRO A 193 -22.20 -11.60 2.94
N VAL A 194 -21.43 -12.17 2.03
CA VAL A 194 -20.37 -13.14 2.34
C VAL A 194 -19.24 -12.48 3.14
N GLY A 195 -18.81 -11.29 2.72
CA GLY A 195 -17.75 -10.52 3.38
C GLY A 195 -18.10 -10.12 4.82
N ILE A 196 -19.34 -9.68 5.07
CA ILE A 196 -19.80 -9.35 6.43
C ILE A 196 -19.70 -10.59 7.34
N VAL A 197 -20.19 -11.73 6.88
CA VAL A 197 -20.13 -12.98 7.68
C VAL A 197 -18.67 -13.37 7.94
N CYS A 198 -17.79 -13.27 6.93
CA CYS A 198 -16.36 -13.54 7.09
C CYS A 198 -15.71 -12.61 8.14
N ILE A 199 -16.03 -11.32 8.13
CA ILE A 199 -15.49 -10.34 9.10
C ILE A 199 -16.00 -10.64 10.50
N VAL A 200 -17.30 -10.90 10.67
CA VAL A 200 -17.89 -11.23 11.97
C VAL A 200 -17.29 -12.51 12.53
N VAL A 201 -17.33 -13.60 11.77
CA VAL A 201 -16.75 -14.89 12.17
C VAL A 201 -15.25 -14.74 12.42
N GLY A 202 -14.53 -14.09 11.52
CA GLY A 202 -13.10 -13.86 11.64
C GLY A 202 -12.76 -13.07 12.91
N THR A 203 -13.51 -12.02 13.22
CA THR A 203 -13.30 -11.20 14.43
C THR A 203 -13.58 -12.02 15.69
N LEU A 204 -14.68 -12.77 15.73
CA LEU A 204 -15.06 -13.61 16.88
C LEU A 204 -14.02 -14.72 17.14
N VAL A 205 -13.47 -15.31 16.10
CA VAL A 205 -12.46 -16.37 16.20
C VAL A 205 -11.09 -15.80 16.55
N LEU A 206 -10.69 -14.69 15.92
CA LEU A 206 -9.37 -14.08 16.16
C LEU A 206 -9.23 -13.46 17.54
N LEU A 207 -10.30 -12.94 18.13
CA LEU A 207 -10.26 -12.31 19.45
C LEU A 207 -9.70 -13.27 20.53
N PRO A 208 -10.23 -14.51 20.73
CA PRO A 208 -9.67 -15.46 21.67
C PRO A 208 -8.34 -16.04 21.22
N LEU A 209 -8.17 -16.35 19.92
CA LEU A 209 -6.93 -16.94 19.41
C LEU A 209 -5.75 -15.97 19.58
N SER A 210 -5.93 -14.67 19.32
CA SER A 210 -4.89 -13.67 19.52
C SER A 210 -4.51 -13.54 21.00
N LYS A 211 -5.47 -13.60 21.90
CA LYS A 211 -5.22 -13.59 23.36
C LYS A 211 -4.43 -14.81 23.85
N HIS A 212 -4.68 -15.96 23.26
CA HIS A 212 -4.10 -17.21 23.74
C HIS A 212 -2.73 -17.52 23.10
N PHE A 213 -2.58 -17.32 21.80
CA PHE A 213 -1.39 -17.76 21.05
C PHE A 213 -0.39 -16.63 20.72
N LEU A 214 -0.83 -15.36 20.64
CA LEU A 214 0.02 -14.26 20.20
C LEU A 214 0.60 -13.43 21.37
N VAL A 215 0.24 -13.76 22.62
CA VAL A 215 0.87 -13.17 23.80
C VAL A 215 2.21 -13.85 24.03
N LYS A 216 3.30 -13.25 23.56
CA LYS A 216 4.65 -13.69 23.91
C LYS A 216 5.00 -13.12 25.28
N LYS A 217 5.50 -13.96 26.21
CA LYS A 217 6.11 -13.48 27.45
C LYS A 217 7.19 -12.47 27.06
N SER A 218 7.02 -11.23 27.48
CA SER A 218 7.99 -10.16 27.24
C SER A 218 9.31 -10.58 27.84
N GLU A 219 10.37 -10.72 27.04
CA GLU A 219 11.66 -10.27 27.54
C GLU A 219 11.49 -8.78 27.86
N PRO A 220 11.93 -8.33 29.04
CA PRO A 220 11.71 -6.94 29.46
C PRO A 220 12.28 -6.02 28.38
N ALA A 221 11.39 -5.22 27.77
CA ALA A 221 11.81 -4.12 26.95
C ALA A 221 12.76 -3.28 27.80
N ALA A 222 14.00 -3.17 27.36
CA ALA A 222 14.97 -2.30 28.01
C ALA A 222 14.34 -0.91 28.09
N ASP A 223 14.02 -0.52 29.31
CA ASP A 223 13.53 0.79 29.69
C ASP A 223 14.41 1.87 29.04
N SER A 224 13.83 2.61 28.12
CA SER A 224 14.39 3.85 27.62
C SER A 224 13.69 5.02 28.28
N SER A 225 13.77 5.09 29.59
CA SER A 225 13.57 6.32 30.35
C SER A 225 14.33 6.21 31.66
N THR A 226 15.22 7.17 31.86
CA THR A 226 16.12 7.37 33.02
C THR A 226 17.43 6.55 33.03
N ALA A 227 18.42 7.06 32.31
CA ALA A 227 19.83 6.85 32.69
C ALA A 227 20.46 8.22 32.93
N THR A 228 20.58 8.60 34.17
CA THR A 228 21.59 9.52 34.68
C THR A 228 22.99 9.00 34.30
N PRO A 229 23.92 9.88 33.92
CA PRO A 229 25.27 9.46 33.54
C PRO A 229 26.10 9.19 34.77
N SER A 230 26.45 7.93 35.03
CA SER A 230 27.55 7.59 35.93
C SER A 230 28.20 6.27 35.52
N GLU A 231 29.47 6.39 35.22
CA GLU A 231 30.57 5.42 35.27
C GLU A 231 30.66 4.31 34.20
N ALA A 232 31.71 4.51 33.42
CA ALA A 232 32.36 3.55 32.54
C ALA A 232 32.81 2.26 33.27
N ASN A 233 32.59 1.08 32.65
CA ASN A 233 33.67 0.11 32.54
C ASN A 233 33.47 -0.86 31.37
N ALA A 234 34.58 -1.15 30.73
CA ALA A 234 34.78 -1.87 29.49
C ALA A 234 34.36 -3.35 29.57
N SER A 235 33.60 -3.82 28.63
CA SER A 235 33.79 -5.16 28.05
C SER A 235 33.06 -5.25 26.71
N GLY A 236 33.81 -5.58 25.66
CA GLY A 236 33.34 -5.55 24.26
C GLY A 236 32.35 -6.64 23.92
N LYS A 237 31.21 -6.18 23.37
CA LYS A 237 30.44 -6.93 22.37
C LYS A 237 29.85 -5.93 21.39
N LYS A 238 30.39 -5.89 20.16
CA LYS A 238 29.87 -5.14 19.04
C LYS A 238 28.46 -5.62 18.68
N GLY A 239 27.44 -5.07 19.34
CA GLY A 239 26.06 -5.16 18.89
C GLY A 239 25.87 -4.24 17.69
N LYS A 240 25.59 -4.78 16.50
CA LYS A 240 25.14 -4.01 15.32
C LYS A 240 23.90 -3.19 15.72
N ARG A 241 24.06 -1.90 16.00
CA ARG A 241 22.95 -0.93 16.02
C ARG A 241 22.32 -0.96 14.61
N LYS A 242 21.17 -1.58 14.49
CA LYS A 242 20.31 -1.42 13.28
C LYS A 242 19.95 0.06 13.20
N ASN A 243 20.48 0.76 12.20
CA ASN A 243 20.07 2.12 11.85
C ASN A 243 18.56 2.10 11.55
N LYS A 244 17.76 2.52 12.52
CA LYS A 244 16.34 2.76 12.34
C LYS A 244 16.24 4.02 11.47
N LEU A 245 15.65 3.90 10.29
CA LEU A 245 15.41 5.04 9.39
C LEU A 245 14.59 6.09 10.16
N LYS A 246 15.18 7.27 10.34
CA LYS A 246 14.53 8.39 11.02
C LYS A 246 13.58 9.07 10.03
N SER A 247 12.37 9.38 10.49
CA SER A 247 11.45 10.21 9.70
C SER A 247 11.87 11.68 9.73
N PRO A 248 11.45 12.53 8.77
CA PRO A 248 11.70 13.97 8.83
C PRO A 248 11.22 14.61 10.14
N ALA A 249 10.12 14.13 10.71
CA ALA A 249 9.61 14.59 11.99
C ALA A 249 10.51 14.17 13.17
N ASP A 250 11.10 12.96 13.13
CA ASP A 250 12.05 12.50 14.14
C ASP A 250 13.33 13.32 14.10
N LEU A 251 13.82 13.66 12.88
CA LEU A 251 14.98 14.54 12.70
C LEU A 251 14.71 15.95 13.25
N ALA A 252 13.54 16.51 12.96
CA ALA A 252 13.17 17.83 13.48
C ALA A 252 13.12 17.87 15.01
N ARG A 253 12.70 16.76 15.65
CA ARG A 253 12.73 16.64 17.12
C ARG A 253 14.13 16.46 17.67
N GLU A 254 14.95 15.59 17.08
CA GLU A 254 16.31 15.27 17.53
C GLU A 254 17.22 16.50 17.49
N TYR A 255 17.09 17.30 16.45
CA TYR A 255 17.85 18.55 16.29
C TYR A 255 17.20 19.76 16.98
N HIS A 256 16.12 19.56 17.73
CA HIS A 256 15.37 20.61 18.45
C HIS A 256 14.93 21.80 17.57
N ILE A 257 14.70 21.57 16.26
CA ILE A 257 14.35 22.65 15.33
C ILE A 257 12.87 23.02 15.44
N ALA A 258 12.01 22.10 15.83
CA ALA A 258 10.57 22.33 15.88
C ALA A 258 10.18 23.51 16.77
N HIS A 259 10.93 23.77 17.84
CA HIS A 259 10.69 24.90 18.75
C HIS A 259 11.31 26.23 18.30
N ARG A 260 12.13 26.21 17.25
CA ARG A 260 12.84 27.39 16.73
C ARG A 260 12.24 27.93 15.43
N ILE A 261 11.26 27.24 14.85
CA ILE A 261 10.58 27.68 13.64
C ILE A 261 9.21 28.20 14.04
N ARG A 262 8.95 29.48 13.74
CA ARG A 262 7.64 30.11 13.89
C ARG A 262 7.00 30.37 12.54
N ARG A 263 5.67 30.47 12.55
CA ARG A 263 4.87 30.69 11.35
C ARG A 263 4.22 32.05 11.38
N TYR A 264 4.38 32.81 10.30
CA TYR A 264 3.79 34.13 10.14
C TYR A 264 3.02 34.20 8.84
N ARG A 265 1.82 34.78 8.88
CA ARG A 265 1.04 35.07 7.68
C ARG A 265 1.31 36.49 7.22
N VAL A 266 1.51 36.67 5.92
CA VAL A 266 1.61 37.99 5.30
C VAL A 266 0.21 38.55 5.17
N THR A 267 -0.11 39.61 5.93
CA THR A 267 -1.40 40.30 5.90
C THR A 267 -1.47 41.30 4.74
N SER A 268 -2.69 41.81 4.47
CA SER A 268 -2.90 42.86 3.45
C SER A 268 -2.08 44.14 3.74
N ASP A 269 -1.86 44.45 5.04
CA ASP A 269 -1.19 45.64 5.52
C ASP A 269 0.31 45.42 5.84
N SER A 270 0.80 44.22 5.57
CA SER A 270 2.20 43.87 5.87
C SER A 270 3.19 44.61 4.97
N ALA A 271 4.24 45.14 5.57
CA ALA A 271 5.32 45.84 4.87
C ALA A 271 6.12 44.95 3.89
N VAL A 272 6.00 43.60 4.04
CA VAL A 272 6.70 42.64 3.19
C VAL A 272 5.91 42.25 1.93
N LYS A 273 4.64 42.60 1.83
CA LYS A 273 3.78 42.29 0.69
C LYS A 273 4.32 42.87 -0.61
N GLY A 274 4.48 42.03 -1.63
CA GLY A 274 5.01 42.39 -2.94
C GLY A 274 6.51 42.58 -2.99
N GLN A 275 7.23 42.41 -1.89
CA GLN A 275 8.67 42.57 -1.84
C GLN A 275 9.43 41.27 -2.09
N LYS A 276 10.64 41.40 -2.65
CA LYS A 276 11.57 40.27 -2.76
C LYS A 276 12.25 39.99 -1.44
N VAL A 277 12.46 38.71 -1.10
CA VAL A 277 13.14 38.27 0.14
C VAL A 277 14.52 38.95 0.27
N SER A 278 15.26 39.11 -0.83
CA SER A 278 16.59 39.81 -0.83
C SER A 278 16.52 41.27 -0.40
N LYS A 279 15.39 41.97 -0.63
CA LYS A 279 15.26 43.40 -0.27
C LYS A 279 14.94 43.61 1.23
N LEU A 280 14.40 42.57 1.88
CA LEU A 280 13.98 42.64 3.28
C LEU A 280 15.15 42.61 4.27
N ASN A 281 16.32 42.17 3.83
CA ASN A 281 17.55 42.08 4.64
C ASN A 281 17.32 41.49 6.06
N LEU A 282 16.39 40.55 6.20
CA LEU A 282 15.97 40.00 7.50
C LEU A 282 17.12 39.38 8.29
N GLN A 283 18.08 38.79 7.60
CA GLN A 283 19.28 38.24 8.23
C GLN A 283 20.16 39.31 8.87
N SER A 284 20.29 40.48 8.21
CA SER A 284 21.14 41.60 8.72
C SER A 284 20.39 42.43 9.76
N ALA A 285 19.08 42.61 9.61
CA ALA A 285 18.27 43.46 10.50
C ALA A 285 17.86 42.75 11.80
N TYR A 286 17.52 41.45 11.71
CA TYR A 286 16.94 40.69 12.83
C TYR A 286 17.67 39.38 13.13
N GLY A 287 18.68 38.98 12.34
CA GLY A 287 19.32 37.66 12.47
C GLY A 287 18.43 36.51 12.08
N ILE A 288 17.36 36.77 11.31
CA ILE A 288 16.28 35.83 11.00
C ILE A 288 16.40 35.31 9.57
N SER A 289 16.11 34.04 9.37
CA SER A 289 16.07 33.42 8.04
C SER A 289 14.69 32.84 7.73
N ILE A 290 14.16 33.13 6.54
CA ILE A 290 12.99 32.46 6.01
C ILE A 290 13.45 31.11 5.44
N VAL A 291 12.88 30.05 5.98
CA VAL A 291 13.20 28.67 5.61
C VAL A 291 12.30 28.20 4.48
N GLU A 292 11.00 28.50 4.59
CA GLU A 292 9.96 28.04 3.67
C GLU A 292 8.91 29.14 3.48
N ILE A 293 8.40 29.24 2.26
CA ILE A 293 7.21 30.03 1.91
C ILE A 293 6.13 29.05 1.51
N ARG A 294 5.01 29.08 2.21
CA ARG A 294 3.84 28.26 1.92
C ARG A 294 2.70 29.13 1.44
N ASN A 295 2.16 28.81 0.29
CA ASN A 295 0.97 29.46 -0.25
C ASN A 295 -0.21 28.49 -0.14
N GLU A 296 -1.24 28.87 0.62
CA GLU A 296 -2.47 28.10 0.79
C GLU A 296 -3.61 28.83 0.10
N ARG A 297 -3.91 28.46 -1.15
CA ARG A 297 -5.05 29.03 -1.87
C ARG A 297 -6.27 28.14 -1.68
N MET A 298 -7.31 28.69 -1.07
CA MET A 298 -8.64 28.09 -1.11
C MET A 298 -9.32 28.51 -2.42
N ARG A 299 -9.55 27.58 -3.33
CA ARG A 299 -10.50 27.80 -4.44
C ARG A 299 -11.92 27.71 -3.89
N HIS A 300 -12.89 28.35 -4.55
CA HIS A 300 -14.30 28.51 -4.14
C HIS A 300 -15.04 27.24 -3.64
N LEU A 301 -14.48 26.04 -3.84
CA LEU A 301 -14.89 24.81 -3.17
C LEU A 301 -13.81 24.45 -2.14
N SER A 302 -14.19 24.30 -0.90
CA SER A 302 -13.33 23.89 0.23
C SER A 302 -12.60 22.53 0.01
N LEU A 303 -13.06 21.75 -0.97
CA LEU A 303 -12.47 20.47 -1.39
C LEU A 303 -11.19 20.65 -2.23
N LEU A 304 -10.94 21.85 -2.79
CA LEU A 304 -9.82 22.12 -3.69
C LEU A 304 -8.79 23.04 -3.03
N LYS A 305 -8.31 22.67 -1.84
CA LYS A 305 -7.16 23.34 -1.22
C LYS A 305 -5.90 23.00 -2.01
N ASP A 306 -5.19 24.02 -2.50
CA ASP A 306 -3.87 23.86 -3.11
C ASP A 306 -2.81 24.43 -2.15
N VAL A 307 -1.87 23.59 -1.72
CA VAL A 307 -0.79 23.96 -0.82
C VAL A 307 0.51 23.86 -1.60
N ARG A 308 1.13 25.00 -1.87
CA ARG A 308 2.46 25.07 -2.51
C ARG A 308 3.51 25.41 -1.48
N GLN A 309 4.47 24.52 -1.33
CA GLN A 309 5.66 24.74 -0.52
C GLN A 309 6.84 25.10 -1.43
N SER A 310 7.52 26.17 -1.12
CA SER A 310 8.73 26.58 -1.82
C SER A 310 9.79 27.03 -0.83
N MET A 311 11.04 26.78 -1.19
CA MET A 311 12.17 27.37 -0.47
C MET A 311 12.18 28.88 -0.70
N ALA A 312 12.47 29.64 0.35
CA ALA A 312 12.66 31.07 0.23
C ALA A 312 13.99 31.37 -0.49
N MET A 313 13.91 31.71 -1.76
CA MET A 313 15.06 32.17 -2.54
C MET A 313 15.18 33.69 -2.51
N ALA A 314 16.38 34.24 -2.79
CA ALA A 314 16.62 35.67 -2.84
C ALA A 314 15.63 36.44 -3.72
N ASN A 315 15.21 35.82 -4.84
CA ASN A 315 14.27 36.38 -5.81
C ASN A 315 12.79 36.06 -5.52
N SER A 316 12.50 35.32 -4.47
CA SER A 316 11.09 34.99 -4.11
C SER A 316 10.36 36.26 -3.71
N VAL A 317 9.17 36.47 -4.28
CA VAL A 317 8.26 37.59 -3.97
C VAL A 317 7.23 37.11 -2.99
N LEU A 318 7.01 37.84 -1.90
CA LEU A 318 6.03 37.53 -0.87
C LEU A 318 4.69 38.12 -1.22
N ASN A 319 3.68 37.30 -1.28
CA ASN A 319 2.31 37.73 -1.59
C ASN A 319 1.45 37.72 -0.32
N GLU A 320 0.30 38.36 -0.41
CA GLU A 320 -0.74 38.28 0.60
C GLU A 320 -1.16 36.82 0.82
N ASP A 321 -1.46 36.45 2.05
CA ASP A 321 -1.78 35.09 2.51
C ASP A 321 -0.64 34.07 2.43
N ASP A 322 0.58 34.47 2.02
CA ASP A 322 1.74 33.60 2.13
C ASP A 322 2.06 33.32 3.62
N ILE A 323 2.30 32.08 3.95
CA ILE A 323 2.73 31.65 5.28
C ILE A 323 4.26 31.47 5.24
N LEU A 324 4.96 32.27 6.03
CA LEU A 324 6.40 32.22 6.15
C LEU A 324 6.80 31.35 7.34
N TYR A 325 7.65 30.38 7.09
CA TYR A 325 8.32 29.62 8.15
C TYR A 325 9.69 30.25 8.40
N VAL A 326 9.87 30.74 9.60
CA VAL A 326 10.99 31.61 9.96
C VAL A 326 11.76 31.01 11.11
N THR A 327 13.09 31.04 11.06
CA THR A 327 13.97 30.60 12.14
C THR A 327 14.88 31.75 12.58
N GLY A 328 15.08 31.88 13.88
CA GLY A 328 15.89 32.94 14.49
C GLY A 328 15.77 32.97 16.00
N ASP A 329 16.22 34.06 16.60
CA ASP A 329 16.02 34.33 18.02
C ASP A 329 14.54 34.69 18.30
N SER A 330 14.00 34.24 19.43
CA SER A 330 12.59 34.42 19.78
C SER A 330 12.22 35.89 19.91
N ASN A 331 13.09 36.70 20.53
CA ASN A 331 12.83 38.12 20.77
C ASN A 331 12.88 38.92 19.47
N GLU A 332 13.84 38.58 18.58
CA GLU A 332 13.95 39.23 17.28
C GLU A 332 12.81 38.82 16.35
N MET A 333 12.28 37.61 16.48
CA MET A 333 11.05 37.18 15.75
C MET A 333 9.82 37.96 16.21
N ASP A 334 9.67 38.19 17.52
CA ASP A 334 8.56 39.01 18.07
C ASP A 334 8.67 40.47 17.61
N ARG A 335 9.90 41.03 17.56
CA ARG A 335 10.17 42.34 17.02
C ARG A 335 9.84 42.47 15.53
N MET A 336 10.25 41.49 14.72
CA MET A 336 9.92 41.38 13.30
C MET A 336 8.41 41.33 13.05
N GLU A 337 7.67 40.59 13.85
CA GLU A 337 6.22 40.47 13.78
C GLU A 337 5.55 41.85 13.88
N HIS A 338 5.92 42.63 14.89
CA HIS A 338 5.37 43.95 15.13
C HIS A 338 5.78 44.99 14.06
N GLU A 339 7.06 45.02 13.70
CA GLU A 339 7.59 46.03 12.75
C GLU A 339 7.09 45.78 11.32
N LEU A 340 6.97 44.49 10.90
CA LEU A 340 6.53 44.12 9.56
C LEU A 340 5.03 43.84 9.45
N ARG A 341 4.29 43.95 10.53
CA ARG A 341 2.81 43.71 10.61
C ARG A 341 2.41 42.39 10.01
N MET A 342 2.93 41.31 10.57
CA MET A 342 2.59 39.96 10.20
C MET A 342 1.80 39.27 11.30
N ASP A 343 0.86 38.39 10.96
CA ASP A 343 0.08 37.63 11.94
C ASP A 343 0.82 36.34 12.30
N ARG A 344 1.11 36.16 13.59
CA ARG A 344 1.63 34.89 14.08
C ARG A 344 0.57 33.82 14.05
N LEU A 345 0.88 32.67 13.46
CA LEU A 345 0.02 31.49 13.46
C LEU A 345 0.42 30.54 14.59
N PRO A 346 -0.54 29.75 15.13
CA PRO A 346 -0.25 28.72 16.15
C PRO A 346 0.86 27.77 15.69
N ASP A 347 1.68 27.31 16.61
CA ASP A 347 2.75 26.35 16.35
C ASP A 347 2.10 24.98 16.06
N ASP A 348 2.02 24.64 14.79
CA ASP A 348 1.50 23.38 14.29
C ASP A 348 2.65 22.44 13.89
N ALA A 349 2.37 21.15 13.78
CA ALA A 349 3.37 20.19 13.34
C ALA A 349 3.96 20.58 11.97
N LEU A 350 5.27 20.53 11.84
CA LEU A 350 5.95 20.74 10.55
C LEU A 350 5.54 19.63 9.58
N ASN A 351 4.84 20.02 8.53
CA ASN A 351 4.40 19.11 7.47
C ASN A 351 5.35 19.24 6.28
N PHE A 352 5.96 18.14 5.89
CA PHE A 352 6.97 18.07 4.82
C PHE A 352 6.35 17.53 3.53
N TYR A 353 5.50 18.31 2.83
CA TYR A 353 4.84 17.84 1.60
C TYR A 353 5.79 17.78 0.41
N ASP A 354 6.27 18.94 -0.05
CA ASP A 354 7.15 19.08 -1.22
C ASP A 354 8.61 19.21 -0.82
N LEU A 355 8.86 19.72 0.38
CA LEU A 355 10.19 19.90 0.97
C LEU A 355 10.48 18.74 1.94
N GLY A 356 11.62 18.10 1.75
CA GLY A 356 12.12 17.02 2.62
C GLY A 356 13.15 17.52 3.63
N LEU A 357 13.42 16.69 4.63
CA LEU A 357 14.44 16.89 5.64
C LEU A 357 15.32 15.66 5.70
N VAL A 358 16.63 15.81 5.50
CA VAL A 358 17.61 14.71 5.52
C VAL A 358 18.91 15.13 6.18
N GLU A 359 19.68 14.14 6.64
CA GLU A 359 21.05 14.35 7.11
C GLU A 359 22.05 14.09 5.97
N LEU A 360 23.02 14.98 5.79
CA LEU A 360 24.15 14.83 4.88
C LEU A 360 25.44 14.74 5.69
N ILE A 361 26.33 13.81 5.36
CA ILE A 361 27.70 13.78 5.89
C ILE A 361 28.65 14.38 4.87
N VAL A 362 29.52 15.28 5.31
CA VAL A 362 30.60 15.83 4.49
C VAL A 362 31.68 14.77 4.32
N THR A 363 32.02 14.43 3.06
CA THR A 363 33.06 13.44 2.76
C THR A 363 34.48 14.04 2.86
N PRO A 364 35.52 13.22 3.03
CA PRO A 364 36.90 13.70 3.02
C PRO A 364 37.32 14.39 1.70
N GLU A 365 36.75 13.94 0.59
CA GLU A 365 37.05 14.40 -0.77
C GLU A 365 36.18 15.62 -1.17
N SER A 366 35.29 16.06 -0.28
CA SER A 366 34.34 17.13 -0.56
C SER A 366 35.03 18.45 -0.88
N LYS A 367 34.63 19.08 -1.97
CA LYS A 367 35.10 20.39 -2.41
C LYS A 367 34.72 21.52 -1.45
N VAL A 368 33.75 21.30 -0.57
CA VAL A 368 33.31 22.29 0.42
C VAL A 368 33.98 22.10 1.79
N ASN A 369 34.88 21.13 1.92
CA ASN A 369 35.64 20.91 3.15
C ASN A 369 36.51 22.09 3.47
N GLY A 370 36.46 22.62 4.70
CA GLY A 370 37.19 23.81 5.16
C GLY A 370 36.53 25.13 4.80
N MET A 371 35.49 25.17 3.98
CA MET A 371 34.72 26.37 3.63
C MET A 371 33.71 26.74 4.70
N LYS A 372 33.35 28.02 4.83
CA LYS A 372 32.15 28.39 5.60
C LYS A 372 30.90 28.02 4.83
N ILE A 373 29.82 27.67 5.55
CA ILE A 373 28.52 27.30 4.93
C ILE A 373 28.06 28.41 3.96
N ARG A 374 28.25 29.68 4.29
CA ARG A 374 27.95 30.81 3.41
C ARG A 374 28.76 30.79 2.10
N GLU A 375 30.04 30.46 2.17
CA GLU A 375 30.94 30.39 1.02
C GLU A 375 30.67 29.22 0.10
N ALA A 376 30.17 28.10 0.67
CA ALA A 376 29.80 26.89 -0.06
C ALA A 376 28.55 27.08 -0.95
N GLN A 377 27.76 28.16 -0.75
CA GLN A 377 26.59 28.53 -1.55
C GLN A 377 25.59 27.36 -1.74
N LEU A 378 25.35 26.56 -0.70
CA LEU A 378 24.56 25.33 -0.77
C LEU A 378 23.11 25.56 -1.24
N ARG A 379 22.52 26.71 -0.88
CA ARG A 379 21.18 27.11 -1.30
C ARG A 379 21.09 27.38 -2.81
N GLU A 380 22.13 28.01 -3.40
CA GLU A 380 22.12 28.38 -4.81
C GLU A 380 22.54 27.23 -5.71
N LYS A 381 23.60 26.51 -5.33
CA LYS A 381 24.16 25.42 -6.14
C LYS A 381 23.37 24.13 -6.04
N PHE A 382 22.97 23.75 -4.83
CA PHE A 382 22.33 22.45 -4.57
C PHE A 382 20.85 22.57 -4.18
N LYS A 383 20.31 23.81 -4.10
CA LYS A 383 18.91 24.08 -3.73
C LYS A 383 18.51 23.45 -2.40
N ILE A 384 19.42 23.52 -1.41
CA ILE A 384 19.21 23.02 -0.05
C ILE A 384 19.48 24.11 0.99
N ASN A 385 18.71 24.11 2.07
CA ASN A 385 18.92 24.93 3.26
C ASN A 385 19.56 24.09 4.36
N VAL A 386 20.63 24.57 4.98
CA VAL A 386 21.18 23.97 6.20
C VAL A 386 20.41 24.51 7.40
N LEU A 387 19.74 23.66 8.15
CA LEU A 387 18.94 24.01 9.33
C LEU A 387 19.68 23.77 10.64
N ALA A 388 20.59 22.80 10.67
CA ALA A 388 21.45 22.49 11.81
C ALA A 388 22.69 21.73 11.34
N MET A 389 23.72 21.72 12.18
CA MET A 389 24.95 20.98 11.99
C MET A 389 25.24 20.18 13.26
N ARG A 390 25.72 18.96 13.09
CA ARG A 390 26.20 18.12 14.19
C ARG A 390 27.66 17.74 13.97
N ASN A 391 28.50 18.13 14.93
CA ASN A 391 29.89 17.73 14.98
C ASN A 391 30.07 16.80 16.19
N GLY A 392 30.32 15.52 15.96
CA GLY A 392 30.36 14.50 17.00
C GLY A 392 29.05 14.44 17.80
N ALA A 393 29.09 14.80 19.09
CA ALA A 393 27.94 14.85 19.99
C ALA A 393 27.32 16.26 20.13
N SER A 394 27.93 17.27 19.55
CA SER A 394 27.49 18.67 19.66
C SER A 394 26.54 19.04 18.51
N TYR A 395 25.38 19.60 18.85
CA TYR A 395 24.40 20.12 17.88
C TYR A 395 24.51 21.64 17.83
N ARG A 396 24.63 22.19 16.65
CA ARG A 396 24.68 23.64 16.40
C ARG A 396 23.60 24.03 15.41
N SER A 397 22.79 25.00 15.79
CA SER A 397 21.74 25.58 14.94
C SER A 397 21.83 27.11 14.82
N ASP A 398 22.75 27.73 15.58
CA ASP A 398 22.96 29.15 15.59
C ASP A 398 24.19 29.55 14.77
N ARG A 399 24.12 30.74 14.10
CA ARG A 399 25.21 31.31 13.29
C ARG A 399 25.82 30.28 12.31
N LEU A 400 24.98 29.46 11.69
CA LEU A 400 25.41 28.40 10.77
C LEU A 400 26.18 28.95 9.57
N ALA A 401 25.82 30.16 9.08
CA ALA A 401 26.47 30.77 7.94
C ALA A 401 28.00 30.96 8.12
N GLU A 402 28.45 31.18 9.36
CA GLU A 402 29.85 31.37 9.73
C GLU A 402 30.55 30.07 10.15
N ALA A 403 29.83 28.97 10.26
CA ALA A 403 30.40 27.68 10.62
C ALA A 403 31.26 27.15 9.46
N LYS A 404 32.45 26.64 9.77
CA LYS A 404 33.28 25.89 8.83
C LYS A 404 32.79 24.46 8.73
N LEU A 405 32.79 23.93 7.51
CA LEU A 405 32.48 22.55 7.20
C LEU A 405 33.75 21.70 7.35
N GLU A 406 33.69 20.67 8.15
CA GLU A 406 34.78 19.72 8.33
C GLU A 406 34.34 18.31 7.92
N THR A 407 35.29 17.48 7.53
CA THR A 407 35.05 16.09 7.20
C THR A 407 34.38 15.36 8.37
N GLY A 408 33.25 14.68 8.09
CA GLY A 408 32.49 13.94 9.10
C GLY A 408 31.40 14.76 9.79
N ASP A 409 31.32 16.07 9.51
CA ASP A 409 30.18 16.88 9.95
C ASP A 409 28.88 16.37 9.34
N VAL A 410 27.84 16.33 10.16
CA VAL A 410 26.50 15.97 9.74
C VAL A 410 25.65 17.24 9.62
N LEU A 411 25.21 17.54 8.42
CA LEU A 411 24.34 18.67 8.13
C LEU A 411 22.89 18.21 8.07
N LEU A 412 22.01 18.82 8.82
CA LEU A 412 20.58 18.67 8.65
C LEU A 412 20.12 19.66 7.59
N VAL A 413 19.66 19.16 6.45
CA VAL A 413 19.30 19.97 5.31
C VAL A 413 17.85 19.79 4.92
N GLN A 414 17.25 20.88 4.45
CA GLN A 414 15.93 20.93 3.85
C GLN A 414 16.05 21.28 2.36
N GLY A 415 15.28 20.59 1.53
CA GLY A 415 15.22 20.83 0.09
C GLY A 415 14.02 20.15 -0.54
N LYS A 416 13.76 20.42 -1.81
CA LYS A 416 12.77 19.65 -2.55
C LYS A 416 13.23 18.21 -2.63
N TRP A 417 12.28 17.26 -2.54
CA TRP A 417 12.62 15.85 -2.62
C TRP A 417 13.38 15.46 -3.90
N ALA A 418 13.08 16.13 -5.03
CA ALA A 418 13.80 15.91 -6.27
C ALA A 418 15.28 16.33 -6.15
N ASP A 419 15.55 17.51 -5.56
CA ASP A 419 16.90 18.02 -5.39
C ASP A 419 17.70 17.16 -4.38
N ILE A 420 17.03 16.68 -3.31
CA ILE A 420 17.61 15.74 -2.32
C ILE A 420 17.99 14.39 -2.97
N LEU A 421 17.16 13.87 -3.87
CA LEU A 421 17.47 12.63 -4.59
C LEU A 421 18.70 12.81 -5.50
N HIS A 422 18.85 13.96 -6.15
CA HIS A 422 20.04 14.27 -6.96
C HIS A 422 21.31 14.39 -6.11
N LEU A 423 21.22 14.86 -4.85
CA LEU A 423 22.37 14.86 -3.95
C LEU A 423 22.87 13.45 -3.62
N ASN A 424 22.01 12.45 -3.66
CA ASN A 424 22.40 11.06 -3.43
C ASN A 424 23.26 10.50 -4.57
N ASP A 425 23.23 11.13 -5.75
CA ASP A 425 24.06 10.77 -6.91
C ASP A 425 25.47 11.40 -6.84
N ASP A 426 25.64 12.49 -6.03
CA ASP A 426 26.91 13.18 -5.81
C ASP A 426 27.66 12.60 -4.60
N ASN A 427 28.21 11.40 -4.76
CA ASN A 427 28.94 10.72 -3.69
C ASN A 427 30.33 11.30 -3.40
N GLU A 428 30.84 12.23 -4.22
CA GLU A 428 32.12 12.91 -3.98
C GLU A 428 32.02 13.90 -2.83
N ASN A 429 30.96 14.71 -2.82
CA ASN A 429 30.80 15.79 -1.83
C ASN A 429 30.06 15.36 -0.57
N TRP A 430 29.08 14.46 -0.70
CA TRP A 430 28.13 14.12 0.37
C TRP A 430 27.79 12.64 0.43
N VAL A 431 27.47 12.19 1.64
CA VAL A 431 26.72 10.94 1.84
C VAL A 431 25.39 11.28 2.47
N VAL A 432 24.30 11.01 1.76
CA VAL A 432 22.95 11.17 2.29
C VAL A 432 22.67 10.06 3.29
N LEU A 433 22.45 10.42 4.54
CA LEU A 433 22.08 9.44 5.58
C LEU A 433 20.61 9.07 5.46
N GLY A 434 20.35 7.76 5.50
CA GLY A 434 19.00 7.24 5.36
C GLY A 434 18.68 6.84 3.93
N LYS A 435 17.38 6.73 3.65
CA LYS A 435 16.86 6.42 2.32
C LYS A 435 15.81 7.46 1.95
N PRO A 436 16.19 8.54 1.25
CA PRO A 436 15.29 9.64 0.90
C PRO A 436 14.04 9.15 0.14
N GLU A 437 14.20 8.16 -0.73
CA GLU A 437 13.08 7.55 -1.45
C GLU A 437 12.05 6.90 -0.52
N GLN A 438 12.49 6.26 0.57
CA GLN A 438 11.60 5.66 1.55
C GLN A 438 10.95 6.72 2.43
N ALA A 439 11.68 7.76 2.81
CA ALA A 439 11.14 8.90 3.55
C ALA A 439 10.03 9.60 2.74
N LEU A 440 10.25 9.80 1.44
CA LEU A 440 9.26 10.38 0.53
C LEU A 440 7.95 9.57 0.47
N ARG A 441 8.04 8.24 0.55
CA ARG A 441 6.84 7.35 0.56
C ARG A 441 5.98 7.52 1.81
N HIS A 442 6.54 7.99 2.92
CA HIS A 442 5.82 8.20 4.18
C HIS A 442 5.18 9.58 4.31
N VAL A 443 5.49 10.50 3.41
CA VAL A 443 4.89 11.84 3.40
C VAL A 443 3.56 11.79 2.66
N THR A 444 2.47 12.14 3.34
CA THR A 444 1.10 12.14 2.79
C THR A 444 0.66 13.53 2.37
N LEU A 445 -0.22 13.61 1.36
CA LEU A 445 -0.84 14.84 0.87
C LEU A 445 -2.20 15.06 1.57
N ASP A 446 -2.18 15.18 2.90
CA ASP A 446 -3.39 15.12 3.74
C ASP A 446 -4.45 16.16 3.34
N TYR A 447 -4.05 17.31 2.82
CA TYR A 447 -4.96 18.35 2.33
C TYR A 447 -5.78 17.92 1.10
N LYS A 448 -5.37 16.86 0.38
CA LYS A 448 -6.10 16.26 -0.75
C LYS A 448 -6.94 15.04 -0.38
N ALA A 449 -6.90 14.60 0.87
CA ALA A 449 -7.69 13.46 1.33
C ALA A 449 -9.20 13.59 1.06
N PRO A 450 -9.87 14.74 1.31
CA PRO A 450 -11.30 14.88 1.01
C PRO A 450 -11.60 14.80 -0.49
N LEU A 451 -10.68 15.27 -1.35
CA LEU A 451 -10.82 15.19 -2.80
C LEU A 451 -10.68 13.73 -3.28
N ALA A 452 -9.69 13.01 -2.79
CA ALA A 452 -9.52 11.58 -3.10
C ALA A 452 -10.74 10.76 -2.63
N ALA A 453 -11.29 11.07 -1.46
CA ALA A 453 -12.53 10.46 -0.97
C ALA A 453 -13.72 10.75 -1.88
N ALA A 454 -13.89 11.99 -2.34
CA ALA A 454 -14.96 12.37 -3.24
C ALA A 454 -14.84 11.64 -4.59
N ILE A 455 -13.65 11.58 -5.19
CA ILE A 455 -13.42 10.84 -6.45
C ILE A 455 -13.73 9.35 -6.28
N MET A 456 -13.27 8.75 -5.18
CA MET A 456 -13.55 7.33 -4.89
C MET A 456 -15.06 7.08 -4.71
N LEU A 457 -15.76 7.95 -3.96
CA LEU A 457 -17.21 7.82 -3.76
C LEU A 457 -17.99 7.98 -5.07
N ILE A 458 -17.59 8.94 -5.92
CA ILE A 458 -18.18 9.11 -7.25
C ILE A 458 -17.96 7.88 -8.12
N MET A 459 -16.75 7.32 -8.11
CA MET A 459 -16.44 6.07 -8.83
C MET A 459 -17.35 4.92 -8.37
N VAL A 460 -17.46 4.73 -7.05
CA VAL A 460 -18.34 3.69 -6.49
C VAL A 460 -19.80 3.95 -6.86
N ALA A 461 -20.26 5.20 -6.76
CA ALA A 461 -21.62 5.57 -7.16
C ALA A 461 -21.88 5.26 -8.62
N MET A 462 -20.94 5.58 -9.52
CA MET A 462 -21.04 5.24 -10.95
C MET A 462 -21.09 3.74 -11.23
N MET A 463 -20.46 2.91 -10.37
CA MET A 463 -20.48 1.45 -10.50
C MET A 463 -21.73 0.80 -9.90
N VAL A 464 -22.37 1.46 -8.93
CA VAL A 464 -23.52 0.93 -8.18
C VAL A 464 -24.85 1.39 -8.77
N LEU A 465 -24.90 2.64 -9.28
CA LEU A 465 -26.14 3.23 -9.78
C LEU A 465 -26.42 2.77 -11.21
N GLU A 466 -27.27 1.79 -11.36
CA GLU A 466 -27.63 1.16 -12.66
C GLU A 466 -28.29 2.11 -13.67
N PHE A 467 -28.85 3.25 -13.22
CA PHE A 467 -29.44 4.24 -14.12
C PHE A 467 -28.39 5.05 -14.91
N ILE A 468 -27.11 4.95 -14.54
CA ILE A 468 -26.01 5.55 -15.27
C ILE A 468 -25.43 4.49 -16.22
N PRO A 469 -25.61 4.58 -17.56
CA PRO A 469 -25.17 3.55 -18.49
C PRO A 469 -23.66 3.63 -18.73
N ILE A 470 -22.86 3.51 -17.67
CA ILE A 470 -21.40 3.57 -17.73
C ILE A 470 -20.84 2.22 -17.33
N ALA A 471 -20.07 1.60 -18.23
CA ALA A 471 -19.37 0.36 -17.89
C ALA A 471 -18.42 0.56 -16.69
N PRO A 472 -18.31 -0.41 -15.77
CA PRO A 472 -17.44 -0.30 -14.59
C PRO A 472 -16.00 0.07 -14.92
N VAL A 473 -15.45 -0.45 -16.01
CA VAL A 473 -14.09 -0.11 -16.49
C VAL A 473 -13.97 1.37 -16.82
N THR A 474 -14.98 1.98 -17.42
CA THR A 474 -14.99 3.42 -17.77
C THR A 474 -15.03 4.28 -16.52
N ALA A 475 -15.85 3.92 -15.52
CA ALA A 475 -15.90 4.61 -14.23
C ALA A 475 -14.53 4.63 -13.54
N VAL A 476 -13.84 3.50 -13.56
CA VAL A 476 -12.50 3.37 -12.96
C VAL A 476 -11.44 4.16 -13.73
N ILE A 477 -11.47 4.16 -15.07
CA ILE A 477 -10.56 4.96 -15.91
C ILE A 477 -10.75 6.45 -15.62
N ILE A 478 -11.99 6.93 -15.58
CA ILE A 478 -12.32 8.33 -15.28
C ILE A 478 -11.79 8.70 -13.89
N ALA A 479 -12.06 7.87 -12.89
CA ALA A 479 -11.59 8.10 -11.52
C ALA A 479 -10.05 8.10 -11.43
N GLY A 480 -9.38 7.15 -12.07
CA GLY A 480 -7.93 7.08 -12.16
C GLY A 480 -7.34 8.36 -12.77
N LEU A 481 -7.86 8.80 -13.91
CA LEU A 481 -7.45 10.05 -14.55
C LEU A 481 -7.70 11.27 -13.66
N LEU A 482 -8.86 11.35 -13.01
CA LEU A 482 -9.16 12.45 -12.09
C LEU A 482 -8.19 12.49 -10.91
N THR A 483 -7.79 11.36 -10.32
CA THR A 483 -6.82 11.34 -9.23
C THR A 483 -5.45 11.86 -9.66
N VAL A 484 -5.03 11.60 -10.90
CA VAL A 484 -3.77 12.11 -11.46
C VAL A 484 -3.88 13.60 -11.79
N LEU A 485 -4.90 14.01 -12.52
CA LEU A 485 -5.10 15.40 -12.96
C LEU A 485 -5.32 16.37 -11.81
N THR A 486 -5.98 15.93 -10.75
CA THR A 486 -6.20 16.75 -9.53
C THR A 486 -4.99 16.76 -8.59
N GLY A 487 -3.93 16.01 -8.91
CA GLY A 487 -2.69 15.93 -8.14
C GLY A 487 -2.87 15.19 -6.81
N CYS A 488 -3.79 14.22 -6.71
CA CYS A 488 -3.83 13.27 -5.61
C CYS A 488 -2.62 12.33 -5.62
N HIS A 489 -1.95 12.22 -6.76
CA HIS A 489 -0.60 11.67 -6.91
C HIS A 489 0.42 12.80 -7.07
N ARG A 490 1.62 12.61 -6.53
CA ARG A 490 2.72 13.61 -6.62
C ARG A 490 3.21 13.82 -8.04
N SER A 491 3.20 12.77 -8.85
CA SER A 491 3.55 12.77 -10.27
C SER A 491 2.87 11.61 -10.99
N VAL A 492 2.90 11.64 -12.30
CA VAL A 492 2.40 10.54 -13.15
C VAL A 492 3.18 9.25 -12.87
N GLU A 493 4.50 9.35 -12.70
CA GLU A 493 5.37 8.22 -12.37
C GLU A 493 5.01 7.61 -11.00
N ALA A 494 4.62 8.46 -10.04
CA ALA A 494 4.15 8.00 -8.73
C ALA A 494 2.84 7.21 -8.86
N ALA A 495 1.93 7.62 -9.76
CA ALA A 495 0.72 6.87 -10.05
C ALA A 495 1.04 5.51 -10.70
N TYR A 496 1.92 5.46 -11.71
CA TYR A 496 2.35 4.20 -12.33
C TYR A 496 3.04 3.24 -11.35
N LYS A 497 3.81 3.76 -10.38
CA LYS A 497 4.45 2.96 -9.33
C LYS A 497 3.45 2.32 -8.33
N THR A 498 2.20 2.78 -8.28
CA THR A 498 1.15 2.13 -7.46
C THR A 498 0.59 0.88 -8.11
N ILE A 499 0.75 0.74 -9.44
CA ILE A 499 0.26 -0.40 -10.20
C ILE A 499 1.09 -1.65 -9.87
N ASN A 500 0.42 -2.70 -9.44
CA ASN A 500 1.06 -4.00 -9.27
C ASN A 500 1.13 -4.73 -10.62
N TRP A 501 2.19 -4.44 -11.39
CA TRP A 501 2.41 -5.01 -12.71
C TRP A 501 2.50 -6.53 -12.70
N GLU A 502 3.04 -7.13 -11.64
CA GLU A 502 3.12 -8.59 -11.50
C GLU A 502 1.72 -9.22 -11.53
N SER A 503 0.78 -8.66 -10.76
CA SER A 503 -0.60 -9.16 -10.76
C SER A 503 -1.31 -8.93 -12.09
N ILE A 504 -1.08 -7.78 -12.74
CA ILE A 504 -1.70 -7.44 -14.01
C ILE A 504 -1.22 -8.38 -15.11
N VAL A 505 0.10 -8.55 -15.24
CA VAL A 505 0.70 -9.42 -16.27
C VAL A 505 0.34 -10.89 -16.02
N LEU A 506 0.34 -11.32 -14.74
CA LEU A 506 -0.08 -12.67 -14.36
C LEU A 506 -1.52 -12.96 -14.83
N ILE A 507 -2.47 -12.08 -14.54
CA ILE A 507 -3.87 -12.28 -14.95
C ILE A 507 -3.99 -12.27 -16.46
N ALA A 508 -3.42 -11.25 -17.12
CA ALA A 508 -3.47 -11.11 -18.57
C ALA A 508 -2.89 -12.32 -19.31
N ALA A 509 -1.81 -12.91 -18.79
CA ALA A 509 -1.16 -14.09 -19.40
C ALA A 509 -1.86 -15.41 -19.03
N MET A 510 -2.55 -15.48 -17.88
CA MET A 510 -3.22 -16.72 -17.44
C MET A 510 -4.67 -16.83 -17.93
N MET A 511 -5.36 -15.75 -18.29
CA MET A 511 -6.70 -15.83 -18.88
C MET A 511 -6.75 -16.71 -20.14
N PRO A 512 -5.81 -16.59 -21.10
CA PRO A 512 -5.76 -17.48 -22.26
C PRO A 512 -5.50 -18.96 -21.89
N MET A 513 -4.93 -19.25 -20.73
CA MET A 513 -4.81 -20.62 -20.22
C MET A 513 -6.19 -21.24 -19.99
N SER A 514 -7.18 -20.47 -19.48
CA SER A 514 -8.57 -20.94 -19.37
C SER A 514 -9.12 -21.38 -20.72
N THR A 515 -8.92 -20.56 -21.76
CA THR A 515 -9.31 -20.90 -23.14
C THR A 515 -8.60 -22.16 -23.65
N ALA A 516 -7.31 -22.32 -23.34
CA ALA A 516 -6.56 -23.52 -23.70
C ALA A 516 -7.12 -24.77 -23.00
N LEU A 517 -7.44 -24.68 -21.71
CA LEU A 517 -8.02 -25.80 -20.92
C LEU A 517 -9.40 -26.21 -21.45
N GLU A 518 -10.21 -25.24 -21.87
CA GLU A 518 -11.53 -25.52 -22.49
C GLU A 518 -11.40 -26.16 -23.87
N LYS A 519 -10.61 -25.57 -24.77
CA LYS A 519 -10.38 -26.09 -26.12
C LYS A 519 -9.84 -27.51 -26.16
N THR A 520 -8.92 -27.82 -25.26
CA THR A 520 -8.30 -29.15 -25.18
C THR A 520 -9.09 -30.16 -24.39
N GLY A 521 -10.21 -29.75 -23.74
CA GLY A 521 -11.06 -30.60 -22.93
C GLY A 521 -10.50 -30.96 -21.55
N VAL A 522 -9.38 -30.34 -21.14
CA VAL A 522 -8.77 -30.58 -19.81
C VAL A 522 -9.73 -30.18 -18.69
N SER A 523 -10.39 -29.02 -18.82
CA SER A 523 -11.39 -28.56 -17.83
C SER A 523 -12.51 -29.58 -17.65
N ALA A 524 -13.00 -30.16 -18.75
CA ALA A 524 -14.04 -31.20 -18.70
C ALA A 524 -13.54 -32.48 -18.03
N ALA A 525 -12.30 -32.91 -18.33
CA ALA A 525 -11.71 -34.10 -17.73
C ALA A 525 -11.48 -33.97 -16.23
N VAL A 526 -10.90 -32.83 -15.78
CA VAL A 526 -10.66 -32.56 -14.36
C VAL A 526 -12.00 -32.43 -13.62
N SER A 527 -12.95 -31.71 -14.19
CA SER A 527 -14.28 -31.53 -13.64
C SER A 527 -15.02 -32.87 -13.52
N SER A 528 -15.00 -33.74 -14.57
CA SER A 528 -15.64 -35.05 -14.53
C SER A 528 -15.03 -35.95 -13.45
N ALA A 529 -13.71 -35.90 -13.26
CA ALA A 529 -13.04 -36.61 -12.18
C ALA A 529 -13.48 -36.12 -10.79
N LEU A 530 -13.59 -34.80 -10.61
CA LEU A 530 -14.12 -34.21 -9.35
C LEU A 530 -15.58 -34.59 -9.12
N VAL A 531 -16.42 -34.48 -10.14
CA VAL A 531 -17.85 -34.83 -10.04
C VAL A 531 -18.02 -36.32 -9.82
N SER A 532 -17.25 -37.22 -10.45
CA SER A 532 -17.35 -38.65 -10.24
C SER A 532 -16.91 -39.09 -8.83
N THR A 533 -15.95 -38.39 -8.24
CA THR A 533 -15.43 -38.69 -6.90
C THR A 533 -16.26 -38.07 -5.78
N LEU A 534 -16.64 -36.80 -5.93
CA LEU A 534 -17.29 -36.00 -4.88
C LEU A 534 -18.77 -35.71 -5.19
N GLY A 535 -19.16 -35.68 -6.46
CA GLY A 535 -20.52 -35.32 -6.87
C GLY A 535 -21.58 -36.34 -6.47
N SER A 536 -21.21 -37.65 -6.34
CA SER A 536 -22.09 -38.69 -5.83
C SER A 536 -22.53 -38.45 -4.37
N LEU A 537 -21.76 -37.64 -3.63
CA LEU A 537 -22.05 -37.24 -2.24
C LEU A 537 -22.89 -35.97 -2.15
N GLY A 538 -23.25 -35.36 -3.27
CA GLY A 538 -24.08 -34.16 -3.38
C GLY A 538 -23.30 -32.87 -3.69
N PRO A 539 -24.02 -31.83 -4.15
CA PRO A 539 -23.38 -30.57 -4.60
C PRO A 539 -22.67 -29.81 -3.48
N THR A 540 -23.13 -29.92 -2.23
CA THR A 540 -22.46 -29.29 -1.07
C THR A 540 -21.08 -29.90 -0.80
N VAL A 541 -20.93 -31.24 -0.97
CA VAL A 541 -19.63 -31.91 -0.79
C VAL A 541 -18.68 -31.55 -1.92
N LEU A 542 -19.18 -31.43 -3.14
CA LEU A 542 -18.40 -30.95 -4.28
C LEU A 542 -17.94 -29.49 -4.06
N LEU A 543 -18.82 -28.62 -3.56
CA LEU A 543 -18.51 -27.26 -3.16
C LEU A 543 -17.38 -27.21 -2.12
N ALA A 544 -17.49 -28.05 -1.08
CA ALA A 544 -16.45 -28.17 -0.04
C ALA A 544 -15.12 -28.66 -0.63
N GLY A 545 -15.16 -29.62 -1.56
CA GLY A 545 -13.97 -30.09 -2.27
C GLY A 545 -13.27 -28.99 -3.07
N ILE A 546 -14.03 -28.19 -3.81
CA ILE A 546 -13.49 -27.04 -4.57
C ILE A 546 -12.92 -25.99 -3.62
N TYR A 547 -13.62 -25.63 -2.55
CA TYR A 547 -13.10 -24.71 -1.53
C TYR A 547 -11.79 -25.23 -0.93
N LEU A 548 -11.74 -26.48 -0.51
CA LEU A 548 -10.57 -27.09 0.12
C LEU A 548 -9.38 -27.13 -0.84
N THR A 549 -9.59 -27.58 -2.07
CA THR A 549 -8.54 -27.64 -3.10
C THR A 549 -7.98 -26.25 -3.38
N THR A 550 -8.85 -25.25 -3.55
CA THR A 550 -8.46 -23.86 -3.76
C THR A 550 -7.68 -23.32 -2.56
N SER A 551 -8.16 -23.60 -1.35
CA SER A 551 -7.56 -23.18 -0.09
C SER A 551 -6.18 -23.81 0.17
N VAL A 552 -5.97 -25.04 -0.26
CA VAL A 552 -4.66 -25.70 -0.19
C VAL A 552 -3.71 -25.13 -1.24
N LEU A 553 -4.16 -24.97 -2.48
CA LEU A 553 -3.33 -24.41 -3.55
C LEU A 553 -2.82 -23.00 -3.22
N THR A 554 -3.67 -22.13 -2.69
CA THR A 554 -3.28 -20.75 -2.37
C THR A 554 -2.23 -20.64 -1.24
N MET A 555 -1.99 -21.70 -0.47
CA MET A 555 -0.89 -21.73 0.51
C MET A 555 0.49 -21.74 -0.15
N PHE A 556 0.57 -22.19 -1.39
CA PHE A 556 1.82 -22.38 -2.14
C PHE A 556 1.97 -21.40 -3.30
N ILE A 557 0.86 -20.96 -3.89
CA ILE A 557 0.86 -20.02 -5.02
C ILE A 557 0.05 -18.77 -4.66
N SER A 558 0.18 -17.69 -5.48
CA SER A 558 -0.53 -16.44 -5.20
C SER A 558 -2.06 -16.61 -5.31
N ASN A 559 -2.81 -15.83 -4.53
CA ASN A 559 -4.28 -15.84 -4.54
C ASN A 559 -4.85 -15.67 -5.96
N THR A 560 -4.29 -14.75 -6.72
CA THR A 560 -4.70 -14.46 -8.10
C THR A 560 -4.49 -15.65 -9.01
N ALA A 561 -3.29 -16.27 -8.97
CA ALA A 561 -2.99 -17.45 -9.78
C ALA A 561 -3.92 -18.63 -9.43
N THR A 562 -4.17 -18.82 -8.14
CA THR A 562 -5.11 -19.87 -7.67
C THR A 562 -6.52 -19.63 -8.21
N ALA A 563 -7.02 -18.40 -8.16
CA ALA A 563 -8.36 -18.08 -8.66
C ALA A 563 -8.46 -18.31 -10.17
N VAL A 564 -7.48 -17.86 -10.95
CA VAL A 564 -7.45 -18.03 -12.41
C VAL A 564 -7.43 -19.51 -12.81
N LEU A 565 -6.72 -20.34 -12.05
CA LEU A 565 -6.68 -21.79 -12.31
C LEU A 565 -7.98 -22.49 -11.91
N MET A 566 -8.55 -22.14 -10.78
CA MET A 566 -9.68 -22.87 -10.20
C MET A 566 -11.04 -22.41 -10.69
N ALA A 567 -11.20 -21.14 -11.12
CA ALA A 567 -12.49 -20.61 -11.55
C ALA A 567 -13.08 -21.34 -12.77
N PRO A 568 -12.34 -21.61 -13.86
CA PRO A 568 -12.85 -22.41 -14.98
C PRO A 568 -13.23 -23.83 -14.57
N ILE A 569 -12.42 -24.45 -13.72
CA ILE A 569 -12.69 -25.83 -13.23
C ILE A 569 -13.98 -25.85 -12.42
N ALA A 570 -14.15 -24.89 -11.52
CA ALA A 570 -15.34 -24.75 -10.70
C ALA A 570 -16.61 -24.48 -11.55
N MET A 571 -16.48 -23.64 -12.59
CA MET A 571 -17.54 -23.35 -13.54
C MET A 571 -18.02 -24.61 -14.26
N VAL A 572 -17.08 -25.39 -14.80
CA VAL A 572 -17.42 -26.66 -15.52
C VAL A 572 -17.95 -27.69 -14.55
N ALA A 573 -17.42 -27.76 -13.32
CA ALA A 573 -17.93 -28.70 -12.29
C ALA A 573 -19.37 -28.39 -11.91
N ALA A 574 -19.73 -27.10 -11.75
CA ALA A 574 -21.11 -26.70 -11.47
C ALA A 574 -22.04 -27.03 -12.63
N ARG A 575 -21.66 -26.76 -13.87
CA ARG A 575 -22.43 -27.09 -15.07
C ARG A 575 -22.65 -28.60 -15.21
N ASN A 576 -21.62 -29.39 -15.01
CA ASN A 576 -21.71 -30.85 -15.08
C ASN A 576 -22.62 -31.48 -13.99
N SER A 577 -22.71 -30.78 -12.84
CA SER A 577 -23.62 -31.18 -11.75
C SER A 577 -25.03 -30.61 -11.89
N GLY A 578 -25.31 -29.82 -12.93
CA GLY A 578 -26.60 -29.19 -13.18
C GLY A 578 -27.00 -28.12 -12.16
N VAL A 579 -26.02 -27.49 -11.49
CA VAL A 579 -26.24 -26.50 -10.44
C VAL A 579 -25.74 -25.10 -10.86
N CYS A 580 -26.25 -24.06 -10.18
CA CYS A 580 -25.85 -22.69 -10.43
C CYS A 580 -24.38 -22.48 -10.06
N PRO A 581 -23.54 -21.89 -10.93
CA PRO A 581 -22.10 -21.79 -10.71
C PRO A 581 -21.70 -20.74 -9.66
N HIS A 582 -22.59 -19.83 -9.27
CA HIS A 582 -22.25 -18.71 -8.37
C HIS A 582 -21.65 -19.20 -7.04
N ALA A 583 -22.31 -20.16 -6.36
CA ALA A 583 -21.81 -20.71 -5.09
C ALA A 583 -20.39 -21.27 -5.23
N PHE A 584 -20.11 -21.98 -6.32
CA PHE A 584 -18.81 -22.60 -6.60
C PHE A 584 -17.72 -21.56 -6.88
N LEU A 585 -18.05 -20.54 -7.63
CA LEU A 585 -17.14 -19.43 -7.94
C LEU A 585 -16.84 -18.57 -6.71
N PHE A 586 -17.85 -18.33 -5.86
CA PHE A 586 -17.62 -17.69 -4.56
C PHE A 586 -16.75 -18.56 -3.65
N ALA A 587 -16.88 -19.88 -3.67
CA ALA A 587 -16.00 -20.78 -2.94
C ALA A 587 -14.55 -20.71 -3.41
N VAL A 588 -14.32 -20.57 -4.74
CA VAL A 588 -12.98 -20.34 -5.31
C VAL A 588 -12.41 -19.01 -4.82
N THR A 589 -13.17 -17.93 -4.88
CA THR A 589 -12.70 -16.61 -4.42
C THR A 589 -12.33 -16.63 -2.95
N LEU A 590 -13.17 -17.20 -2.11
CA LEU A 590 -12.95 -17.34 -0.67
C LEU A 590 -11.73 -18.22 -0.37
N GLY A 591 -11.67 -19.40 -1.01
CA GLY A 591 -10.53 -20.31 -0.86
C GLY A 591 -9.21 -19.67 -1.26
N ALA A 592 -9.21 -18.92 -2.37
CA ALA A 592 -8.02 -18.24 -2.87
C ALA A 592 -7.59 -17.06 -1.99
N SER A 593 -8.55 -16.25 -1.50
CA SER A 593 -8.24 -15.00 -0.80
C SER A 593 -7.95 -15.18 0.69
N MET A 594 -8.47 -16.25 1.32
CA MET A 594 -8.38 -16.47 2.77
C MET A 594 -7.25 -17.43 3.14
N CYS A 595 -6.03 -17.10 2.72
CA CYS A 595 -4.85 -17.86 3.07
C CYS A 595 -4.21 -17.31 4.36
N PHE A 596 -4.70 -17.81 5.49
CA PHE A 596 -4.26 -17.38 6.81
C PHE A 596 -3.18 -18.29 7.42
N ALA A 597 -3.10 -19.53 6.98
CA ALA A 597 -2.19 -20.54 7.54
C ALA A 597 -0.71 -20.34 7.13
N SER A 598 -0.43 -19.55 6.08
CA SER A 598 0.91 -19.33 5.58
C SER A 598 1.33 -17.86 5.65
N PRO A 599 2.52 -17.55 6.19
CA PRO A 599 3.05 -16.19 6.16
C PRO A 599 3.54 -15.76 4.78
N PHE A 600 3.79 -16.71 3.87
CA PHE A 600 4.43 -16.45 2.56
C PHE A 600 3.43 -16.34 1.42
N SER A 601 2.20 -16.78 1.61
CA SER A 601 1.15 -16.80 0.58
C SER A 601 0.69 -15.40 0.17
N THR A 602 0.73 -14.44 1.10
CA THR A 602 0.30 -13.07 0.84
C THR A 602 1.30 -12.04 1.36
N PRO A 603 1.55 -10.94 0.61
CA PRO A 603 2.44 -9.87 1.08
C PRO A 603 2.04 -9.25 2.43
N PRO A 604 0.74 -9.06 2.76
CA PRO A 604 0.31 -8.60 4.08
C PRO A 604 0.84 -9.45 5.23
N ASN A 605 0.71 -10.78 5.11
CA ASN A 605 1.18 -11.72 6.11
C ASN A 605 2.70 -11.64 6.30
N ALA A 606 3.45 -11.58 5.18
CA ALA A 606 4.90 -11.43 5.21
C ALA A 606 5.38 -10.12 5.88
N LEU A 607 4.65 -9.02 5.67
CA LEU A 607 4.94 -7.72 6.30
C LEU A 607 4.82 -7.79 7.82
N VAL A 608 3.71 -8.31 8.32
CA VAL A 608 3.47 -8.36 9.77
C VAL A 608 4.29 -9.44 10.48
N MET A 609 4.75 -10.47 9.76
CA MET A 609 5.58 -11.54 10.31
C MET A 609 6.84 -10.98 10.96
N LYS A 610 7.56 -10.09 10.26
CA LYS A 610 8.78 -9.46 10.77
C LYS A 610 8.49 -8.47 11.90
N ALA A 611 7.45 -7.65 11.74
CA ALA A 611 7.09 -6.61 12.70
C ALA A 611 6.55 -7.19 14.03
N GLY A 612 5.78 -8.27 13.97
CA GLY A 612 5.22 -8.97 15.13
C GLY A 612 6.13 -10.07 15.68
N ASN A 613 7.29 -10.29 15.07
CA ASN A 613 8.23 -11.38 15.40
C ASN A 613 7.55 -12.76 15.43
N TYR A 614 6.67 -13.03 14.45
CA TYR A 614 5.96 -14.30 14.35
C TYR A 614 6.79 -15.37 13.67
N THR A 615 6.54 -16.61 14.06
CA THR A 615 7.07 -17.81 13.42
C THR A 615 6.01 -18.42 12.49
N PHE A 616 6.44 -19.34 11.61
CA PHE A 616 5.49 -20.11 10.80
C PHE A 616 4.47 -20.85 11.66
N ALA A 617 4.92 -21.40 12.81
CA ALA A 617 4.04 -22.10 13.72
C ALA A 617 2.94 -21.20 14.32
N ASP A 618 3.19 -19.90 14.49
CA ASP A 618 2.18 -18.97 15.00
C ASP A 618 1.04 -18.80 13.96
N TYR A 619 1.39 -18.75 12.65
CA TYR A 619 0.39 -18.74 11.56
C TYR A 619 -0.42 -20.02 11.50
N MET A 620 0.24 -21.17 11.70
CA MET A 620 -0.49 -22.45 11.76
C MET A 620 -1.44 -22.52 12.95
N LYS A 621 -1.05 -22.02 14.13
CA LYS A 621 -1.90 -22.07 15.33
C LYS A 621 -3.08 -21.11 15.28
N VAL A 622 -2.95 -19.96 14.62
CA VAL A 622 -4.00 -18.93 14.56
C VAL A 622 -4.72 -18.95 13.21
N GLY A 623 -3.96 -19.00 12.12
CA GLY A 623 -4.48 -18.89 10.76
C GLY A 623 -5.19 -20.15 10.28
N LEU A 624 -4.64 -21.34 10.55
CA LEU A 624 -5.28 -22.59 10.10
C LEU A 624 -6.66 -22.81 10.74
N PRO A 625 -6.85 -22.69 12.07
CA PRO A 625 -8.19 -22.79 12.67
C PRO A 625 -9.16 -21.75 12.10
N LEU A 626 -8.71 -20.51 11.89
CA LEU A 626 -9.53 -19.47 11.27
C LEU A 626 -9.96 -19.86 9.86
N GLN A 627 -9.02 -20.33 9.02
CA GLN A 627 -9.26 -20.73 7.64
C GLN A 627 -10.26 -21.90 7.55
N VAL A 628 -10.13 -22.88 8.45
CA VAL A 628 -11.04 -24.02 8.53
C VAL A 628 -12.44 -23.60 9.00
N ILE A 629 -12.53 -22.79 10.05
CA ILE A 629 -13.83 -22.34 10.58
C ILE A 629 -14.57 -21.50 9.55
N ILE A 630 -13.90 -20.56 8.88
CA ILE A 630 -14.51 -19.77 7.81
C ILE A 630 -14.93 -20.68 6.67
N GLY A 631 -14.10 -21.67 6.29
CA GLY A 631 -14.45 -22.64 5.26
C GLY A 631 -15.73 -23.42 5.57
N ILE A 632 -15.86 -23.95 6.78
CA ILE A 632 -17.05 -24.66 7.22
C ILE A 632 -18.28 -23.76 7.16
N VAL A 633 -18.17 -22.55 7.72
CA VAL A 633 -19.29 -21.58 7.72
C VAL A 633 -19.68 -21.23 6.28
N MET A 634 -18.73 -21.04 5.37
CA MET A 634 -18.99 -20.66 3.99
C MET A 634 -19.57 -21.83 3.17
N VAL A 635 -19.10 -23.04 3.36
CA VAL A 635 -19.69 -24.24 2.71
C VAL A 635 -21.18 -24.40 3.07
N ILE A 636 -21.57 -24.02 4.28
CA ILE A 636 -22.98 -24.07 4.72
C ILE A 636 -23.75 -22.85 4.19
N LEU A 637 -23.14 -21.67 4.22
CA LEU A 637 -23.79 -20.39 3.90
C LEU A 637 -23.96 -20.15 2.39
N LEU A 638 -22.96 -20.50 1.58
CA LEU A 638 -23.00 -20.25 0.14
C LEU A 638 -24.22 -20.86 -0.57
N PRO A 639 -24.62 -22.11 -0.30
CA PRO A 639 -25.85 -22.66 -0.88
C PRO A 639 -27.14 -21.96 -0.43
N LEU A 640 -27.12 -21.30 0.74
CA LEU A 640 -28.26 -20.54 1.26
C LEU A 640 -28.37 -19.18 0.58
N LEU A 641 -27.24 -18.54 0.29
CA LEU A 641 -27.18 -17.24 -0.41
C LEU A 641 -27.34 -17.39 -1.92
N PHE A 642 -26.79 -18.46 -2.48
CA PHE A 642 -26.78 -18.78 -3.90
C PHE A 642 -27.28 -20.21 -4.10
N PRO A 643 -28.61 -20.45 -4.13
CA PRO A 643 -29.17 -21.79 -4.27
C PRO A 643 -28.65 -22.52 -5.50
N PHE A 644 -28.46 -23.81 -5.36
CA PHE A 644 -27.99 -24.71 -6.42
C PHE A 644 -28.95 -24.84 -7.59
#